data_131863de09a9eddf9ee7db5a124fc662
#
_entry.id   131863de09a9eddf9ee7db5a124fc662
#
_cell.length_a   1.000
_cell.length_b   1.000
_cell.length_c   1.000
_cell.angle_alpha   90.00
_cell.angle_beta   90.00
_cell.angle_gamma   90.00
#
_symmetry.space_group_name_H-M   'P 1'
#
loop_
_entity.id
_entity.type
_entity.pdbx_description
1 polymer ?
#
loop_
_entity_poly.entity_id
_entity_poly.type
_entity_poly.pdbx_seq_one_letter_code
_entity_poly.pdbx_strand_id
1 'polypeptide(L)'
;MNITELKGIGAKTAENFNRLSVYTVSDLVGLYPRDYDVYHEPVFVKDISHESEHTEVAVEGQVCKSPDIYGSGRFKILTVTIKDYNGDSIKCSWYNMPFLKNTLRLGTRYVFRGRLVNKRGWLLEQPKMYTLAQYKELQGTLQPIYPLTKGLTNNTVTKAVAQALEKYSAGLEKEYIPDYIRKRYSLAEHNFSVVNIHFPKTMEEYVQARHRLAFEEFFLFTLATLSLKSANERIPNSYVIPESKEKDQFLESLSYSLTNAQLRTVSEVAQDMSGEHLCSRLIQGDVGSGKTVVATIALINTVIAGYQGALMAPTEVLARQHYESFVKGFEKAGLDIRVELLVGSMTAKQKKEAYARIADGTAGIIVGTHALIQEKVEYKELALVITDEQHRFGVNQRRDFSQKGKSPHILVMSATPIPRTLAIILYGDLDISIIDEMPANRLPIKNCVVDESYRPKAYALILKQVASGRQCYVICPMVEDSEAVEAENVVDYTAMLKKELPEIRIEYLHGKMRPSLKYEVMERFAAHETDVLVSTTVIEVGVNVPNSTVMMVENSERFGLAQLHQLRGRVGRGEYQSYCIFVTGNKSEKIRKRLEILNKSNDGFKIADEDLRLRGPGDFFGVRQSGDFDFGIADVFTDAKTLKEASDAAKDMLKKDPELKLENNVYLKQKVAEYTIKCLEKINL
;
A
#
# COMPACT_ATOMS: atom_id res chain seq x y z
N MET A 1 -23.77 22.05 14.32
CA MET A 1 -24.80 21.38 15.16
C MET A 1 -24.16 20.18 15.82
N ASN A 2 -24.28 20.06 17.15
CA ASN A 2 -23.68 18.94 17.89
C ASN A 2 -24.52 17.65 17.70
N ILE A 3 -23.87 16.48 17.69
CA ILE A 3 -24.56 15.21 17.50
C ILE A 3 -25.61 14.90 18.60
N THR A 4 -25.43 15.43 19.80
CA THR A 4 -26.34 15.27 20.94
C THR A 4 -27.70 15.93 20.76
N GLU A 5 -27.86 16.76 19.73
CA GLU A 5 -29.15 17.41 19.38
C GLU A 5 -30.11 16.49 18.61
N LEU A 6 -29.63 15.29 18.21
CA LEU A 6 -30.45 14.26 17.56
C LEU A 6 -31.19 13.43 18.62
N LYS A 7 -32.45 13.09 18.33
CA LYS A 7 -33.25 12.26 19.22
C LYS A 7 -32.62 10.88 19.44
N GLY A 8 -32.49 10.47 20.70
CA GLY A 8 -31.92 9.17 21.09
C GLY A 8 -30.42 9.14 21.20
N ILE A 9 -29.71 10.26 21.00
CA ILE A 9 -28.27 10.36 21.23
C ILE A 9 -28.03 11.13 22.54
N GLY A 10 -27.91 10.38 23.65
CA GLY A 10 -27.47 10.92 24.93
C GLY A 10 -25.93 10.94 25.03
N ALA A 11 -25.39 11.50 26.13
CA ALA A 11 -23.96 11.67 26.36
C ALA A 11 -23.14 10.39 26.12
N LYS A 12 -23.61 9.23 26.63
CA LYS A 12 -22.92 7.94 26.48
C LYS A 12 -22.90 7.45 25.00
N THR A 13 -23.98 7.70 24.25
CA THR A 13 -24.03 7.34 22.82
C THR A 13 -23.15 8.28 22.00
N ALA A 14 -23.12 9.57 22.33
CA ALA A 14 -22.23 10.55 21.72
C ALA A 14 -20.76 10.18 21.94
N GLU A 15 -20.38 9.75 23.15
CA GLU A 15 -19.02 9.26 23.42
C GLU A 15 -18.62 8.09 22.52
N ASN A 16 -19.55 7.18 22.23
CA ASN A 16 -19.29 6.08 21.30
C ASN A 16 -19.14 6.57 19.85
N PHE A 17 -19.88 7.58 19.41
CA PHE A 17 -19.70 8.24 18.12
C PHE A 17 -18.35 9.00 18.05
N ASN A 18 -17.93 9.65 19.13
CA ASN A 18 -16.64 10.33 19.20
C ASN A 18 -15.45 9.37 18.95
N ARG A 19 -15.58 8.08 19.32
CA ARG A 19 -14.57 7.05 18.99
C ARG A 19 -14.46 6.75 17.49
N LEU A 20 -15.47 7.14 16.70
CA LEU A 20 -15.45 7.12 15.23
C LEU A 20 -15.12 8.50 14.65
N SER A 21 -14.60 9.42 15.46
CA SER A 21 -14.33 10.82 15.08
C SER A 21 -15.57 11.59 14.60
N VAL A 22 -16.76 11.22 15.08
CA VAL A 22 -18.04 11.87 14.74
C VAL A 22 -18.49 12.71 15.95
N TYR A 23 -18.36 14.03 15.84
CA TYR A 23 -18.68 14.99 16.89
C TYR A 23 -19.87 15.86 16.52
N THR A 24 -20.08 16.10 15.23
CA THR A 24 -21.12 16.96 14.69
C THR A 24 -22.08 16.19 13.78
N VAL A 25 -23.22 16.81 13.48
CA VAL A 25 -24.17 16.26 12.51
C VAL A 25 -23.55 16.19 11.11
N SER A 26 -22.69 17.14 10.75
CA SER A 26 -21.94 17.10 9.49
C SER A 26 -21.00 15.90 9.42
N ASP A 27 -20.27 15.60 10.51
CA ASP A 27 -19.41 14.42 10.57
C ASP A 27 -20.23 13.13 10.43
N LEU A 28 -21.45 13.11 11.00
CA LEU A 28 -22.33 11.95 10.91
C LEU A 28 -22.82 11.71 9.47
N VAL A 29 -23.14 12.78 8.73
CA VAL A 29 -23.53 12.71 7.31
C VAL A 29 -22.33 12.31 6.44
N GLY A 30 -21.11 12.63 6.86
CA GLY A 30 -19.88 12.17 6.21
C GLY A 30 -19.44 10.76 6.63
N LEU A 31 -20.13 10.10 7.57
CA LEU A 31 -19.86 8.72 7.95
C LEU A 31 -20.53 7.76 6.97
N TYR A 32 -19.89 7.51 5.84
CA TYR A 32 -20.46 6.68 4.79
C TYR A 32 -20.57 5.18 5.17
N PRO A 33 -21.58 4.46 4.61
CA PRO A 33 -21.66 3.02 4.76
C PRO A 33 -20.43 2.31 4.18
N ARG A 34 -19.92 1.31 4.89
CA ARG A 34 -18.82 0.47 4.40
C ARG A 34 -19.28 -0.62 3.44
N ASP A 35 -20.57 -1.01 3.53
CA ASP A 35 -21.18 -2.07 2.74
C ASP A 35 -22.70 -1.94 2.79
N TYR A 36 -23.40 -2.75 2.00
CA TYR A 36 -24.87 -2.79 1.97
C TYR A 36 -25.36 -4.20 2.08
N ASP A 37 -26.40 -4.35 2.91
CA ASP A 37 -27.17 -5.57 3.04
C ASP A 37 -28.28 -5.57 1.98
N VAL A 38 -28.19 -6.49 0.99
CA VAL A 38 -29.12 -6.59 -0.13
C VAL A 38 -30.20 -7.60 0.18
N TYR A 39 -31.46 -7.18 0.12
CA TYR A 39 -32.61 -8.04 0.35
C TYR A 39 -33.10 -8.64 -0.96
N HIS A 40 -32.59 -9.83 -1.29
CA HIS A 40 -32.96 -10.60 -2.49
C HIS A 40 -34.36 -11.21 -2.36
N GLU A 41 -34.95 -11.62 -3.49
CA GLU A 41 -36.16 -12.42 -3.49
C GLU A 41 -35.97 -13.73 -2.70
N PRO A 42 -37.00 -14.16 -1.94
CA PRO A 42 -36.93 -15.46 -1.29
C PRO A 42 -36.78 -16.61 -2.31
N VAL A 43 -35.84 -17.52 -2.03
CA VAL A 43 -35.60 -18.69 -2.87
C VAL A 43 -36.46 -19.87 -2.47
N PHE A 44 -36.80 -20.76 -3.38
CA PHE A 44 -37.42 -22.03 -3.04
C PHE A 44 -36.39 -23.01 -2.50
N VAL A 45 -36.80 -23.85 -1.59
CA VAL A 45 -35.93 -24.85 -0.93
C VAL A 45 -35.27 -25.78 -1.94
N LYS A 46 -35.99 -26.15 -3.01
CA LYS A 46 -35.47 -26.99 -4.11
C LYS A 46 -34.35 -26.36 -4.92
N ASP A 47 -34.30 -25.02 -4.97
CA ASP A 47 -33.33 -24.26 -5.79
C ASP A 47 -32.05 -23.98 -4.99
N ILE A 48 -31.98 -24.40 -3.72
CA ILE A 48 -30.79 -24.27 -2.88
C ILE A 48 -29.71 -25.24 -3.37
N SER A 49 -28.53 -24.71 -3.70
CA SER A 49 -27.36 -25.46 -4.16
C SER A 49 -26.17 -25.34 -3.20
N HIS A 50 -25.13 -26.16 -3.40
CA HIS A 50 -23.89 -26.07 -2.64
C HIS A 50 -23.14 -24.74 -2.87
N GLU A 51 -23.39 -24.04 -3.94
CA GLU A 51 -22.83 -22.69 -4.19
C GLU A 51 -23.40 -21.65 -3.23
N SER A 52 -24.62 -21.89 -2.71
CA SER A 52 -25.28 -21.05 -1.70
C SER A 52 -24.83 -21.35 -0.27
N GLU A 53 -24.01 -22.38 -0.04
CA GLU A 53 -23.54 -22.75 1.28
C GLU A 53 -22.67 -21.63 1.89
N HIS A 54 -22.93 -21.33 3.16
CA HIS A 54 -22.33 -20.20 3.91
C HIS A 54 -22.74 -18.80 3.47
N THR A 55 -23.66 -18.65 2.49
CA THR A 55 -24.24 -17.35 2.12
C THR A 55 -25.51 -17.05 2.93
N GLU A 56 -25.93 -15.78 2.99
CA GLU A 56 -27.25 -15.40 3.51
C GLU A 56 -28.31 -15.60 2.43
N VAL A 57 -29.31 -16.41 2.73
CA VAL A 57 -30.48 -16.62 1.84
C VAL A 57 -31.76 -16.32 2.60
N ALA A 58 -32.78 -15.91 1.85
CA ALA A 58 -34.14 -15.74 2.35
C ALA A 58 -35.03 -16.89 1.83
N VAL A 59 -35.80 -17.48 2.70
CA VAL A 59 -36.79 -18.51 2.36
C VAL A 59 -38.13 -18.09 2.91
N GLU A 60 -39.16 -18.03 2.04
CA GLU A 60 -40.52 -17.87 2.47
C GLU A 60 -41.10 -19.24 2.85
N GLY A 61 -41.55 -19.39 4.09
CA GLY A 61 -42.05 -20.68 4.56
C GLY A 61 -43.12 -20.59 5.65
N GLN A 62 -43.96 -21.60 5.63
CA GLN A 62 -45.01 -21.81 6.66
C GLN A 62 -44.45 -22.69 7.79
N VAL A 63 -44.64 -22.28 9.03
CA VAL A 63 -44.28 -23.08 10.19
C VAL A 63 -45.13 -24.34 10.24
N CYS A 64 -44.53 -25.53 10.06
CA CYS A 64 -45.26 -26.80 9.95
C CYS A 64 -45.28 -27.63 11.23
N LYS A 65 -44.33 -27.37 12.14
CA LYS A 65 -44.24 -28.05 13.44
C LYS A 65 -44.03 -27.03 14.53
N SER A 66 -44.54 -27.33 15.72
CA SER A 66 -44.22 -26.50 16.90
C SER A 66 -42.71 -26.46 17.10
N PRO A 67 -42.16 -25.29 17.48
CA PRO A 67 -40.74 -25.17 17.73
C PRO A 67 -40.27 -26.06 18.90
N ASP A 68 -39.21 -26.83 18.66
CA ASP A 68 -38.56 -27.67 19.66
C ASP A 68 -37.36 -26.93 20.29
N ILE A 69 -37.17 -27.12 21.60
CA ILE A 69 -36.02 -26.55 22.32
C ILE A 69 -35.18 -27.70 22.84
N TYR A 70 -33.90 -27.73 22.45
CA TYR A 70 -32.91 -28.70 22.89
C TYR A 70 -31.81 -28.02 23.72
N GLY A 71 -31.18 -28.81 24.59
CA GLY A 71 -30.06 -28.36 25.40
C GLY A 71 -30.44 -28.12 26.86
N SER A 72 -29.42 -28.04 27.73
CA SER A 72 -29.58 -27.87 29.19
C SER A 72 -28.71 -26.66 29.66
N GLY A 73 -29.16 -26.03 30.75
CA GLY A 73 -28.42 -24.93 31.36
C GLY A 73 -28.39 -23.63 30.50
N ARG A 74 -27.21 -23.06 30.28
CA ARG A 74 -27.02 -21.78 29.58
C ARG A 74 -27.10 -21.88 28.07
N PHE A 75 -27.01 -23.07 27.48
CA PHE A 75 -27.00 -23.25 26.02
C PHE A 75 -28.29 -23.93 25.58
N LYS A 76 -29.16 -23.20 24.90
CA LYS A 76 -30.44 -23.67 24.36
C LYS A 76 -30.47 -23.45 22.85
N ILE A 77 -30.90 -24.48 22.12
CA ILE A 77 -31.10 -24.43 20.67
C ILE A 77 -32.58 -24.56 20.41
N LEU A 78 -33.18 -23.55 19.81
CA LEU A 78 -34.55 -23.61 19.31
C LEU A 78 -34.48 -24.00 17.83
N THR A 79 -35.27 -24.99 17.42
CA THR A 79 -35.40 -25.44 16.04
C THR A 79 -36.87 -25.43 15.59
N VAL A 80 -37.06 -25.09 14.32
CA VAL A 80 -38.37 -25.16 13.68
C VAL A 80 -38.18 -25.67 12.25
N THR A 81 -39.17 -26.42 11.74
CA THR A 81 -39.25 -26.83 10.34
C THR A 81 -40.27 -25.95 9.64
N ILE A 82 -39.89 -25.36 8.55
CA ILE A 82 -40.76 -24.58 7.67
C ILE A 82 -40.92 -25.29 6.34
N LYS A 83 -42.03 -25.05 5.65
CA LYS A 83 -42.32 -25.52 4.28
C LYS A 83 -42.57 -24.35 3.36
N ASP A 84 -41.95 -24.37 2.18
CA ASP A 84 -42.21 -23.40 1.13
C ASP A 84 -43.56 -23.66 0.39
N TYR A 85 -43.82 -22.92 -0.67
CA TYR A 85 -45.01 -23.10 -1.48
C TYR A 85 -45.03 -24.42 -2.26
N ASN A 86 -43.88 -25.00 -2.58
CA ASN A 86 -43.75 -26.27 -3.27
C ASN A 86 -43.91 -27.49 -2.31
N GLY A 87 -43.98 -27.25 -1.01
CA GLY A 87 -44.08 -28.30 0.03
C GLY A 87 -42.72 -28.82 0.49
N ASP A 88 -41.60 -28.27 -0.06
CA ASP A 88 -40.25 -28.61 0.35
C ASP A 88 -39.95 -28.00 1.73
N SER A 89 -39.17 -28.71 2.56
CA SER A 89 -38.94 -28.32 3.92
C SER A 89 -37.47 -28.02 4.21
N ILE A 90 -37.23 -26.97 5.00
CA ILE A 90 -35.93 -26.60 5.55
C ILE A 90 -36.03 -26.37 7.06
N LYS A 91 -34.97 -26.68 7.80
CA LYS A 91 -34.89 -26.39 9.23
C LYS A 91 -34.30 -25.01 9.47
N CYS A 92 -34.82 -24.32 10.50
CA CYS A 92 -34.24 -23.09 11.03
C CYS A 92 -33.76 -23.33 12.46
N SER A 93 -32.61 -22.78 12.87
CA SER A 93 -32.11 -22.94 14.24
C SER A 93 -31.65 -21.61 14.83
N TRP A 94 -31.95 -21.40 16.12
CA TRP A 94 -31.51 -20.24 16.90
C TRP A 94 -30.82 -20.70 18.17
N TYR A 95 -29.73 -20.07 18.52
CA TYR A 95 -28.97 -20.32 19.75
C TYR A 95 -29.32 -19.27 20.79
N ASN A 96 -29.64 -19.73 22.00
CA ASN A 96 -29.99 -18.90 23.18
C ASN A 96 -31.14 -17.90 22.96
N MET A 97 -32.09 -18.23 22.06
CA MET A 97 -33.29 -17.43 21.78
C MET A 97 -34.60 -18.22 22.04
N PRO A 98 -34.84 -18.81 23.24
CA PRO A 98 -36.03 -19.62 23.53
C PRO A 98 -37.34 -18.82 23.48
N PHE A 99 -37.27 -17.48 23.62
CA PHE A 99 -38.44 -16.59 23.58
C PHE A 99 -39.11 -16.58 22.19
N LEU A 100 -38.41 -16.90 21.12
CA LEU A 100 -38.96 -16.98 19.76
C LEU A 100 -40.00 -18.09 19.62
N LYS A 101 -40.04 -19.07 20.54
CA LYS A 101 -41.06 -20.10 20.56
C LYS A 101 -42.49 -19.53 20.59
N ASN A 102 -42.69 -18.43 21.30
CA ASN A 102 -43.99 -17.77 21.42
C ASN A 102 -44.35 -16.92 20.18
N THR A 103 -43.36 -16.54 19.39
CA THR A 103 -43.53 -15.73 18.19
C THR A 103 -43.81 -16.62 16.96
N LEU A 104 -43.18 -17.79 16.90
CA LEU A 104 -43.33 -18.76 15.81
C LEU A 104 -44.64 -19.54 15.93
N ARG A 105 -45.71 -19.00 15.34
CA ARG A 105 -47.03 -19.62 15.39
C ARG A 105 -47.19 -20.68 14.30
N LEU A 106 -47.67 -21.87 14.69
CA LEU A 106 -47.97 -22.95 13.76
C LEU A 106 -48.95 -22.49 12.68
N GLY A 107 -48.71 -22.85 11.43
CA GLY A 107 -49.51 -22.47 10.28
C GLY A 107 -49.28 -21.09 9.74
N THR A 108 -48.51 -20.23 10.43
CA THR A 108 -48.21 -18.86 9.95
C THR A 108 -47.04 -18.86 8.99
N ARG A 109 -47.10 -18.01 7.96
CA ARG A 109 -46.04 -17.78 6.99
C ARG A 109 -45.20 -16.58 7.39
N TYR A 110 -43.90 -16.74 7.23
CA TYR A 110 -42.86 -15.71 7.42
C TYR A 110 -41.81 -15.86 6.37
N VAL A 111 -41.00 -14.81 6.18
CA VAL A 111 -39.75 -14.90 5.47
C VAL A 111 -38.61 -15.04 6.48
N PHE A 112 -37.84 -16.11 6.34
CA PHE A 112 -36.68 -16.42 7.18
C PHE A 112 -35.41 -16.11 6.40
N ARG A 113 -34.61 -15.13 6.83
CA ARG A 113 -33.37 -14.77 6.20
C ARG A 113 -32.21 -15.05 7.15
N GLY A 114 -31.30 -15.93 6.72
CA GLY A 114 -30.17 -16.34 7.54
C GLY A 114 -29.11 -17.08 6.75
N ARG A 115 -28.05 -17.43 7.45
CA ARG A 115 -26.93 -18.15 6.87
C ARG A 115 -27.31 -19.60 6.56
N LEU A 116 -27.08 -20.00 5.31
CA LEU A 116 -27.34 -21.35 4.89
C LEU A 116 -26.12 -22.25 5.22
N VAL A 117 -26.38 -23.39 5.88
CA VAL A 117 -25.36 -24.39 6.19
C VAL A 117 -25.88 -25.80 5.90
N ASN A 118 -24.98 -26.71 5.55
CA ASN A 118 -25.33 -28.11 5.34
C ASN A 118 -24.81 -28.98 6.49
N LYS A 119 -25.72 -29.31 7.43
CA LYS A 119 -25.46 -30.22 8.59
C LYS A 119 -26.41 -31.39 8.54
N ARG A 120 -26.16 -32.42 7.74
CA ARG A 120 -27.07 -33.54 7.47
C ARG A 120 -28.42 -33.09 6.84
N GLY A 121 -28.33 -32.17 5.87
CA GLY A 121 -29.42 -31.47 5.20
C GLY A 121 -29.35 -29.96 5.41
N TRP A 122 -30.03 -29.22 4.54
CA TRP A 122 -30.01 -27.77 4.57
C TRP A 122 -30.63 -27.20 5.84
N LEU A 123 -29.96 -26.22 6.44
CA LEU A 123 -30.33 -25.53 7.65
C LEU A 123 -30.10 -24.04 7.52
N LEU A 124 -31.07 -23.23 7.87
CA LEU A 124 -30.90 -21.80 8.10
C LEU A 124 -30.45 -21.55 9.55
N GLU A 125 -29.24 -21.04 9.70
CA GLU A 125 -28.65 -20.76 10.99
C GLU A 125 -28.90 -19.30 11.41
N GLN A 126 -29.45 -19.11 12.63
CA GLN A 126 -29.79 -17.80 13.21
C GLN A 126 -30.63 -16.88 12.30
N PRO A 127 -31.65 -17.38 11.56
CA PRO A 127 -32.35 -16.51 10.62
C PRO A 127 -33.11 -15.38 11.34
N LYS A 128 -33.10 -14.20 10.75
CA LYS A 128 -34.01 -13.13 11.08
C LYS A 128 -35.37 -13.47 10.48
N MET A 129 -36.43 -13.18 11.21
CA MET A 129 -37.80 -13.47 10.82
C MET A 129 -38.52 -12.16 10.49
N TYR A 130 -39.19 -12.16 9.33
CA TYR A 130 -39.97 -11.03 8.82
C TYR A 130 -41.41 -11.50 8.50
N THR A 131 -42.39 -10.62 8.70
CA THR A 131 -43.70 -10.80 8.05
C THR A 131 -43.54 -10.58 6.53
N LEU A 132 -44.47 -11.15 5.76
CA LEU A 132 -44.45 -10.98 4.31
C LEU A 132 -44.45 -9.50 3.88
N ALA A 133 -45.25 -8.69 4.57
CA ALA A 133 -45.34 -7.25 4.32
C ALA A 133 -43.99 -6.54 4.58
N GLN A 134 -43.38 -6.81 5.75
CA GLN A 134 -42.09 -6.24 6.13
C GLN A 134 -40.96 -6.63 5.15
N TYR A 135 -40.94 -7.88 4.71
CA TYR A 135 -39.90 -8.32 3.76
C TYR A 135 -40.11 -7.73 2.38
N LYS A 136 -41.36 -7.61 1.94
CA LYS A 136 -41.69 -6.98 0.66
C LYS A 136 -41.29 -5.50 0.59
N GLU A 137 -41.37 -4.77 1.69
CA GLU A 137 -40.88 -3.38 1.77
C GLU A 137 -39.34 -3.30 1.68
N LEU A 138 -38.62 -4.32 2.18
CA LEU A 138 -37.17 -4.39 2.15
C LEU A 138 -36.61 -5.00 0.85
N GLN A 139 -37.42 -5.78 0.16
CA GLN A 139 -37.02 -6.51 -1.05
C GLN A 139 -36.51 -5.55 -2.13
N GLY A 140 -35.32 -5.85 -2.67
CA GLY A 140 -34.69 -5.01 -3.68
C GLY A 140 -34.02 -3.74 -3.12
N THR A 141 -34.12 -3.47 -1.81
CA THR A 141 -33.48 -2.31 -1.19
C THR A 141 -32.05 -2.63 -0.74
N LEU A 142 -31.24 -1.59 -0.69
CA LEU A 142 -29.88 -1.58 -0.18
C LEU A 142 -29.89 -1.01 1.24
N GLN A 143 -29.72 -1.85 2.24
CA GLN A 143 -29.69 -1.41 3.65
C GLN A 143 -28.24 -1.09 4.06
N PRO A 144 -27.93 0.14 4.51
CA PRO A 144 -26.55 0.53 4.80
C PRO A 144 -25.97 -0.21 6.01
N ILE A 145 -24.71 -0.64 5.88
CA ILE A 145 -23.90 -1.21 6.96
C ILE A 145 -22.79 -0.19 7.29
N TYR A 146 -22.88 0.41 8.47
CA TYR A 146 -21.92 1.43 8.91
C TYR A 146 -20.74 0.83 9.66
N PRO A 147 -19.58 1.56 9.72
CA PRO A 147 -18.54 1.29 10.69
C PRO A 147 -19.09 1.36 12.11
N LEU A 148 -18.74 0.39 12.96
CA LEU A 148 -19.25 0.29 14.33
C LEU A 148 -18.12 0.26 15.34
N THR A 149 -18.40 0.79 16.54
CA THR A 149 -17.54 0.65 17.73
C THR A 149 -18.33 0.01 18.87
N LYS A 150 -17.63 -0.40 19.92
CA LYS A 150 -18.25 -1.02 21.09
C LYS A 150 -19.32 -0.09 21.70
N GLY A 151 -20.55 -0.58 21.73
CA GLY A 151 -21.71 0.17 22.25
C GLY A 151 -22.56 0.89 21.21
N LEU A 152 -22.18 0.84 19.90
CA LEU A 152 -23.04 1.26 18.80
C LEU A 152 -23.59 0.04 18.05
N THR A 153 -24.84 0.14 17.60
CA THR A 153 -25.46 -0.83 16.70
C THR A 153 -25.73 -0.18 15.35
N ASN A 154 -25.75 -0.98 14.28
CA ASN A 154 -26.05 -0.45 12.94
C ASN A 154 -27.39 0.31 12.91
N ASN A 155 -28.41 -0.21 13.57
CA ASN A 155 -29.72 0.43 13.68
C ASN A 155 -29.65 1.81 14.37
N THR A 156 -28.80 1.96 15.38
CA THR A 156 -28.58 3.26 16.06
C THR A 156 -27.99 4.28 15.11
N VAL A 157 -26.94 3.86 14.35
CA VAL A 157 -26.27 4.72 13.38
C VAL A 157 -27.23 5.07 12.24
N THR A 158 -27.92 4.08 11.66
CA THR A 158 -28.89 4.28 10.56
C THR A 158 -29.97 5.30 10.92
N LYS A 159 -30.55 5.16 12.14
CA LYS A 159 -31.57 6.11 12.62
C LYS A 159 -31.01 7.51 12.86
N ALA A 160 -29.79 7.60 13.37
CA ALA A 160 -29.14 8.89 13.58
C ALA A 160 -28.85 9.61 12.24
N VAL A 161 -28.31 8.86 11.24
CA VAL A 161 -28.08 9.39 9.90
C VAL A 161 -29.38 9.82 9.22
N ALA A 162 -30.46 9.02 9.30
CA ALA A 162 -31.74 9.39 8.74
C ALA A 162 -32.28 10.71 9.34
N GLN A 163 -32.21 10.87 10.68
CA GLN A 163 -32.58 12.13 11.33
C GLN A 163 -31.68 13.30 10.96
N ALA A 164 -30.37 13.03 10.78
CA ALA A 164 -29.41 14.05 10.35
C ALA A 164 -29.77 14.56 8.96
N LEU A 165 -30.00 13.68 8.00
CA LEU A 165 -30.39 14.04 6.63
C LEU A 165 -31.73 14.78 6.58
N GLU A 166 -32.73 14.36 7.37
CA GLU A 166 -34.02 15.04 7.43
C GLU A 166 -33.87 16.46 7.98
N LYS A 167 -33.14 16.67 9.06
CA LYS A 167 -32.92 18.00 9.66
C LYS A 167 -32.03 18.90 8.81
N TYR A 168 -31.09 18.31 8.06
CA TYR A 168 -30.11 19.01 7.24
C TYR A 168 -30.55 19.19 5.79
N SER A 169 -31.71 18.64 5.37
CA SER A 169 -32.21 18.75 4.00
C SER A 169 -32.32 20.17 3.47
N ALA A 170 -32.48 21.17 4.35
CA ALA A 170 -32.48 22.59 4.02
C ALA A 170 -31.09 23.25 4.05
N GLY A 171 -30.05 22.59 4.48
CA GLY A 171 -28.70 23.10 4.73
C GLY A 171 -27.56 22.21 4.21
N LEU A 172 -27.86 21.27 3.33
CA LEU A 172 -26.87 20.50 2.60
C LEU A 172 -25.96 21.45 1.80
N GLU A 173 -24.73 21.04 1.57
CA GLU A 173 -23.73 21.91 0.98
C GLU A 173 -24.11 22.41 -0.40
N LYS A 174 -23.73 23.67 -0.71
CA LYS A 174 -23.88 24.21 -2.06
C LYS A 174 -22.97 23.42 -3.01
N GLU A 175 -23.50 23.11 -4.21
CA GLU A 175 -22.67 22.47 -5.25
C GLU A 175 -21.44 23.32 -5.58
N TYR A 176 -20.28 22.70 -5.57
CA TYR A 176 -19.00 23.38 -5.77
C TYR A 176 -18.16 22.85 -6.94
N ILE A 177 -18.52 21.69 -7.50
CA ILE A 177 -17.93 21.25 -8.77
C ILE A 177 -18.64 21.98 -9.92
N PRO A 178 -17.91 22.74 -10.74
CA PRO A 178 -18.52 23.49 -11.85
C PRO A 178 -19.30 22.62 -12.82
N ASP A 179 -20.38 23.16 -13.35
CA ASP A 179 -21.29 22.46 -14.27
C ASP A 179 -20.63 21.85 -15.48
N TYR A 180 -19.60 22.48 -16.05
CA TYR A 180 -18.89 21.91 -17.20
C TYR A 180 -18.14 20.63 -16.87
N ILE A 181 -17.63 20.48 -15.63
CA ILE A 181 -16.99 19.25 -15.15
C ILE A 181 -18.06 18.19 -14.91
N ARG A 182 -19.14 18.56 -14.20
CA ARG A 182 -20.24 17.63 -13.92
C ARG A 182 -20.83 17.05 -15.20
N LYS A 183 -21.08 17.88 -16.21
CA LYS A 183 -21.59 17.44 -17.52
C LYS A 183 -20.58 16.55 -18.27
N ARG A 184 -19.29 16.93 -18.27
CA ARG A 184 -18.25 16.18 -18.98
C ARG A 184 -18.08 14.75 -18.43
N TYR A 185 -18.16 14.57 -17.11
CA TYR A 185 -17.95 13.30 -16.44
C TYR A 185 -19.25 12.65 -15.94
N SER A 186 -20.41 13.16 -16.34
CA SER A 186 -21.75 12.64 -15.98
C SER A 186 -21.93 12.49 -14.46
N LEU A 187 -21.50 13.49 -13.70
CA LEU A 187 -21.58 13.50 -12.25
C LEU A 187 -22.94 13.97 -11.76
N ALA A 188 -23.53 13.23 -10.84
CA ALA A 188 -24.74 13.62 -10.13
C ALA A 188 -24.50 14.88 -9.27
N GLU A 189 -25.55 15.51 -8.79
CA GLU A 189 -25.48 16.64 -7.87
C GLU A 189 -25.03 16.18 -6.48
N HIS A 190 -24.28 17.03 -5.75
CA HIS A 190 -23.68 16.68 -4.46
C HIS A 190 -24.70 16.16 -3.43
N ASN A 191 -25.77 16.92 -3.20
CA ASN A 191 -26.76 16.57 -2.17
C ASN A 191 -27.55 15.32 -2.55
N PHE A 192 -27.88 15.14 -3.85
CA PHE A 192 -28.43 13.89 -4.34
C PHE A 192 -27.51 12.71 -3.98
N SER A 193 -26.23 12.87 -4.20
CA SER A 193 -25.25 11.81 -3.96
C SER A 193 -25.09 11.50 -2.47
N VAL A 194 -25.06 12.52 -1.61
CA VAL A 194 -24.98 12.34 -0.16
C VAL A 194 -26.22 11.61 0.39
N VAL A 195 -27.42 11.93 -0.10
CA VAL A 195 -28.63 11.24 0.34
C VAL A 195 -28.64 9.79 -0.15
N ASN A 196 -28.33 9.56 -1.44
CA ASN A 196 -28.45 8.25 -2.06
C ASN A 196 -27.26 7.32 -1.77
N ILE A 197 -26.15 7.79 -1.21
CA ILE A 197 -25.13 6.91 -0.66
C ILE A 197 -25.57 6.30 0.66
N HIS A 198 -26.41 6.96 1.44
CA HIS A 198 -26.93 6.41 2.69
C HIS A 198 -28.18 5.55 2.48
N PHE A 199 -29.13 6.03 1.65
CA PHE A 199 -30.43 5.39 1.46
C PHE A 199 -30.83 5.36 -0.02
N PRO A 200 -30.09 4.60 -0.86
CA PRO A 200 -30.43 4.48 -2.27
C PRO A 200 -31.73 3.68 -2.45
N LYS A 201 -32.60 4.16 -3.33
CA LYS A 201 -33.84 3.46 -3.67
C LYS A 201 -33.58 2.39 -4.75
N THR A 202 -32.59 2.60 -5.59
CA THR A 202 -32.21 1.70 -6.67
C THR A 202 -30.69 1.50 -6.72
N MET A 203 -30.22 0.43 -7.34
CA MET A 203 -28.79 0.20 -7.58
C MET A 203 -28.20 1.29 -8.48
N GLU A 204 -29.00 1.85 -9.40
CA GLU A 204 -28.54 2.92 -10.28
C GLU A 204 -28.26 4.22 -9.51
N GLU A 205 -29.15 4.62 -8.60
CA GLU A 205 -28.94 5.76 -7.71
C GLU A 205 -27.70 5.61 -6.84
N TYR A 206 -27.47 4.38 -6.31
CA TYR A 206 -26.25 4.05 -5.57
C TYR A 206 -24.99 4.24 -6.41
N VAL A 207 -24.97 3.67 -7.63
CA VAL A 207 -23.81 3.76 -8.52
C VAL A 207 -23.51 5.21 -8.90
N GLN A 208 -24.54 6.01 -9.21
CA GLN A 208 -24.38 7.43 -9.51
C GLN A 208 -23.86 8.22 -8.30
N ALA A 209 -24.41 7.98 -7.11
CA ALA A 209 -23.99 8.63 -5.88
C ALA A 209 -22.54 8.28 -5.55
N ARG A 210 -22.18 7.00 -5.61
CA ARG A 210 -20.83 6.52 -5.33
C ARG A 210 -19.81 7.09 -6.32
N HIS A 211 -20.13 7.08 -7.62
CA HIS A 211 -19.27 7.65 -8.64
C HIS A 211 -19.00 9.13 -8.40
N ARG A 212 -20.05 9.92 -8.07
CA ARG A 212 -19.90 11.34 -7.76
C ARG A 212 -19.01 11.57 -6.54
N LEU A 213 -19.25 10.89 -5.45
CA LEU A 213 -18.51 11.10 -4.21
C LEU A 213 -17.05 10.62 -4.31
N ALA A 214 -16.79 9.51 -5.01
CA ALA A 214 -15.43 9.06 -5.29
C ALA A 214 -14.67 10.05 -6.19
N PHE A 215 -15.33 10.57 -7.24
CA PHE A 215 -14.74 11.62 -8.09
C PHE A 215 -14.40 12.87 -7.27
N GLU A 216 -15.29 13.28 -6.40
CA GLU A 216 -15.13 14.44 -5.53
C GLU A 216 -13.93 14.34 -4.60
N GLU A 217 -13.78 13.20 -3.91
CA GLU A 217 -12.64 12.95 -3.04
C GLU A 217 -11.32 13.03 -3.81
N PHE A 218 -11.24 12.38 -4.97
CA PHE A 218 -10.03 12.42 -5.82
C PHE A 218 -9.77 13.81 -6.41
N PHE A 219 -10.83 14.54 -6.76
CA PHE A 219 -10.72 15.87 -7.34
C PHE A 219 -10.18 16.88 -6.31
N LEU A 220 -10.76 16.90 -5.11
CA LEU A 220 -10.28 17.74 -4.01
C LEU A 220 -8.85 17.37 -3.61
N PHE A 221 -8.55 16.08 -3.50
CA PHE A 221 -7.21 15.60 -3.21
C PHE A 221 -6.20 16.08 -4.26
N THR A 222 -6.51 15.91 -5.54
CA THR A 222 -5.62 16.32 -6.63
C THR A 222 -5.44 17.84 -6.66
N LEU A 223 -6.51 18.62 -6.48
CA LEU A 223 -6.41 20.07 -6.38
C LEU A 223 -5.57 20.52 -5.20
N ALA A 224 -5.76 19.93 -4.02
CA ALA A 224 -4.95 20.23 -2.83
C ALA A 224 -3.47 19.93 -3.08
N THR A 225 -3.16 18.77 -3.62
CA THR A 225 -1.79 18.32 -3.90
C THR A 225 -1.10 19.20 -4.96
N LEU A 226 -1.80 19.50 -6.06
CA LEU A 226 -1.27 20.37 -7.11
C LEU A 226 -1.12 21.82 -6.63
N SER A 227 -1.99 22.30 -5.75
CA SER A 227 -1.84 23.63 -5.15
C SER A 227 -0.64 23.71 -4.22
N LEU A 228 -0.38 22.66 -3.41
CA LEU A 228 0.83 22.55 -2.60
C LEU A 228 2.08 22.47 -3.47
N LYS A 229 2.05 21.67 -4.55
CA LYS A 229 3.14 21.60 -5.52
C LYS A 229 3.43 22.96 -6.14
N SER A 230 2.41 23.66 -6.63
CA SER A 230 2.54 25.01 -7.20
C SER A 230 3.10 26.02 -6.19
N ALA A 231 2.84 25.84 -4.89
CA ALA A 231 3.46 26.65 -3.85
C ALA A 231 4.96 26.29 -3.68
N ASN A 232 5.33 25.01 -3.77
CA ASN A 232 6.72 24.55 -3.74
C ASN A 232 7.50 24.93 -5.00
N GLU A 233 6.88 24.87 -6.19
CA GLU A 233 7.47 25.33 -7.46
C GLU A 233 7.78 26.84 -7.48
N ARG A 234 7.29 27.62 -6.51
CA ARG A 234 7.61 29.04 -6.33
C ARG A 234 8.80 29.28 -5.42
N ILE A 235 9.40 28.23 -4.82
CA ILE A 235 10.61 28.38 -4.03
C ILE A 235 11.77 28.65 -4.99
N PRO A 236 12.43 29.83 -4.91
CA PRO A 236 13.56 30.14 -5.76
C PRO A 236 14.69 29.14 -5.56
N ASN A 237 15.34 28.77 -6.65
CA ASN A 237 16.54 27.94 -6.61
C ASN A 237 17.70 28.73 -5.95
N SER A 238 18.11 28.29 -4.77
CA SER A 238 19.25 28.88 -4.04
C SER A 238 20.60 28.34 -4.53
N TYR A 239 20.58 27.21 -5.24
CA TYR A 239 21.77 26.47 -5.66
C TYR A 239 21.65 26.07 -7.13
N VAL A 240 22.02 26.96 -8.04
CA VAL A 240 22.03 26.64 -9.48
C VAL A 240 23.17 25.67 -9.79
N ILE A 241 22.81 24.45 -10.21
CA ILE A 241 23.74 23.36 -10.47
C ILE A 241 23.72 23.01 -11.97
N PRO A 242 24.63 23.52 -12.76
CA PRO A 242 24.72 23.20 -14.19
C PRO A 242 25.31 21.80 -14.42
N GLU A 243 25.13 21.27 -15.62
CA GLU A 243 25.85 20.07 -16.04
C GLU A 243 27.34 20.30 -16.11
N SER A 244 28.12 19.32 -15.65
CA SER A 244 29.59 19.37 -15.65
C SER A 244 30.20 18.46 -16.72
N LYS A 245 31.44 18.74 -17.13
CA LYS A 245 32.21 17.85 -18.04
C LYS A 245 32.68 16.58 -17.34
N GLU A 246 32.85 16.64 -16.04
CA GLU A 246 33.26 15.53 -15.20
C GLU A 246 32.19 14.40 -15.20
N LYS A 247 30.94 14.76 -15.46
CA LYS A 247 29.87 13.80 -15.74
C LYS A 247 30.23 12.89 -16.93
N ASP A 248 30.76 13.47 -18.01
CA ASP A 248 31.10 12.72 -19.22
C ASP A 248 32.30 11.79 -18.98
N GLN A 249 33.31 12.22 -18.20
CA GLN A 249 34.41 11.36 -17.76
C GLN A 249 33.92 10.16 -16.94
N PHE A 250 32.99 10.41 -16.05
CA PHE A 250 32.35 9.32 -15.27
C PHE A 250 31.61 8.35 -16.19
N LEU A 251 30.82 8.85 -17.15
CA LEU A 251 30.08 8.02 -18.10
C LEU A 251 31.03 7.17 -18.98
N GLU A 252 32.11 7.71 -19.44
CA GLU A 252 33.14 7.00 -20.23
C GLU A 252 33.85 5.91 -19.41
N SER A 253 33.98 6.08 -18.09
CA SER A 253 34.56 5.09 -17.20
C SER A 253 33.67 3.86 -16.96
N LEU A 254 32.37 3.95 -17.27
CA LEU A 254 31.42 2.85 -17.07
C LEU A 254 31.68 1.73 -18.08
N SER A 255 31.48 0.48 -17.67
CA SER A 255 31.58 -0.71 -18.54
C SER A 255 30.33 -0.96 -19.38
N TYR A 256 29.36 -0.07 -19.34
CA TYR A 256 28.08 -0.18 -20.04
C TYR A 256 27.56 1.21 -20.44
N SER A 257 26.72 1.26 -21.47
CA SER A 257 26.04 2.48 -21.88
C SER A 257 24.71 2.64 -21.11
N LEU A 258 24.34 3.89 -20.84
CA LEU A 258 23.04 4.19 -20.23
C LEU A 258 21.90 3.88 -21.20
N THR A 259 20.77 3.46 -20.68
CA THR A 259 19.52 3.30 -21.44
C THR A 259 18.91 4.67 -21.77
N ASN A 260 18.03 4.72 -22.78
CA ASN A 260 17.33 5.95 -23.13
C ASN A 260 16.52 6.52 -21.96
N ALA A 261 15.89 5.64 -21.15
CA ALA A 261 15.15 6.05 -19.98
C ALA A 261 16.06 6.68 -18.89
N GLN A 262 17.27 6.15 -18.70
CA GLN A 262 18.25 6.72 -17.79
C GLN A 262 18.76 8.08 -18.30
N LEU A 263 19.11 8.20 -19.58
CA LEU A 263 19.54 9.47 -20.20
C LEU A 263 18.46 10.54 -20.10
N ARG A 264 17.20 10.19 -20.39
CA ARG A 264 16.06 11.09 -20.23
C ARG A 264 15.96 11.57 -18.78
N THR A 265 16.03 10.66 -17.80
CA THR A 265 15.93 11.00 -16.38
C THR A 265 17.10 11.90 -15.93
N VAL A 266 18.32 11.65 -16.40
CA VAL A 266 19.48 12.51 -16.14
C VAL A 266 19.23 13.92 -16.67
N SER A 267 18.74 14.04 -17.91
CA SER A 267 18.42 15.34 -18.51
C SER A 267 17.32 16.09 -17.75
N GLU A 268 16.25 15.39 -17.34
CA GLU A 268 15.16 15.99 -16.55
C GLU A 268 15.68 16.52 -15.20
N VAL A 269 16.50 15.73 -14.48
CA VAL A 269 17.11 16.14 -13.20
C VAL A 269 18.05 17.34 -13.40
N ALA A 270 18.90 17.31 -14.42
CA ALA A 270 19.85 18.40 -14.71
C ALA A 270 19.13 19.69 -15.08
N GLN A 271 18.07 19.62 -15.87
CA GLN A 271 17.24 20.76 -16.22
C GLN A 271 16.60 21.39 -14.98
N ASP A 272 16.05 20.58 -14.06
CA ASP A 272 15.47 21.10 -12.82
C ASP A 272 16.51 21.74 -11.92
N MET A 273 17.66 21.09 -11.72
CA MET A 273 18.72 21.57 -10.83
C MET A 273 19.39 22.86 -11.35
N SER A 274 19.40 23.09 -12.66
CA SER A 274 19.90 24.31 -13.30
C SER A 274 18.83 25.39 -13.49
N GLY A 275 17.56 25.07 -13.23
CA GLY A 275 16.41 25.96 -13.42
C GLY A 275 16.27 27.05 -12.37
N GLU A 276 15.22 27.87 -12.51
CA GLU A 276 14.93 29.00 -11.60
C GLU A 276 14.31 28.56 -10.25
N HIS A 277 13.81 27.32 -10.17
CA HIS A 277 13.06 26.82 -9.04
C HIS A 277 13.70 25.57 -8.43
N LEU A 278 13.32 25.30 -7.19
CA LEU A 278 13.82 24.15 -6.45
C LEU A 278 13.43 22.83 -7.13
N CYS A 279 14.41 21.96 -7.42
CA CYS A 279 14.15 20.59 -7.88
C CYS A 279 13.60 19.74 -6.74
N SER A 280 12.44 19.13 -6.94
CA SER A 280 11.84 18.16 -6.03
C SER A 280 11.26 17.00 -6.85
N ARG A 281 12.03 15.89 -6.99
CA ARG A 281 11.73 14.85 -7.98
C ARG A 281 11.84 13.43 -7.44
N LEU A 282 10.86 12.59 -7.80
CA LEU A 282 10.87 11.14 -7.58
C LEU A 282 11.43 10.42 -8.80
N ILE A 283 12.50 9.65 -8.62
CA ILE A 283 13.05 8.73 -9.61
C ILE A 283 12.52 7.33 -9.31
N GLN A 284 11.60 6.87 -10.12
CA GLN A 284 10.97 5.57 -10.00
C GLN A 284 11.51 4.61 -11.06
N GLY A 285 11.81 3.37 -10.65
CA GLY A 285 12.24 2.33 -11.56
C GLY A 285 12.38 1.00 -10.86
N ASP A 286 12.32 -0.07 -11.62
CA ASP A 286 12.43 -1.43 -11.08
C ASP A 286 13.78 -1.68 -10.39
N VAL A 287 13.88 -2.78 -9.63
CA VAL A 287 15.13 -3.21 -9.00
C VAL A 287 16.17 -3.48 -10.08
N GLY A 288 17.31 -2.75 -9.99
CA GLY A 288 18.39 -2.85 -10.97
C GLY A 288 18.18 -2.07 -12.28
N SER A 289 17.20 -1.17 -12.35
CA SER A 289 17.01 -0.24 -13.48
C SER A 289 18.08 0.86 -13.58
N GLY A 290 18.98 0.95 -12.58
CA GLY A 290 20.09 1.92 -12.58
C GLY A 290 19.77 3.30 -12.02
N LYS A 291 18.82 3.42 -11.07
CA LYS A 291 18.54 4.69 -10.38
C LYS A 291 19.80 5.33 -9.76
N THR A 292 20.67 4.51 -9.20
CA THR A 292 21.91 4.96 -8.54
C THR A 292 22.84 5.72 -9.48
N VAL A 293 22.94 5.36 -10.78
CA VAL A 293 23.80 6.09 -11.72
C VAL A 293 23.28 7.50 -11.98
N VAL A 294 21.96 7.68 -12.03
CA VAL A 294 21.34 9.02 -12.14
C VAL A 294 21.66 9.86 -10.90
N ALA A 295 21.51 9.28 -9.71
CA ALA A 295 21.90 9.92 -8.46
C ALA A 295 23.39 10.28 -8.40
N THR A 296 24.28 9.41 -8.91
CA THR A 296 25.72 9.66 -8.98
C THR A 296 26.03 10.86 -9.86
N ILE A 297 25.42 10.95 -11.03
CA ILE A 297 25.60 12.07 -11.96
C ILE A 297 25.13 13.40 -11.32
N ALA A 298 23.98 13.39 -10.65
CA ALA A 298 23.48 14.56 -9.94
C ALA A 298 24.44 15.01 -8.83
N LEU A 299 25.02 14.06 -8.06
CA LEU A 299 26.01 14.34 -7.03
C LEU A 299 27.33 14.90 -7.62
N ILE A 300 27.81 14.36 -8.74
CA ILE A 300 29.00 14.88 -9.45
C ILE A 300 28.77 16.34 -9.82
N ASN A 301 27.66 16.66 -10.50
CA ASN A 301 27.33 18.02 -10.90
C ASN A 301 27.27 18.96 -9.68
N THR A 302 26.71 18.49 -8.57
CA THR A 302 26.61 19.27 -7.32
C THR A 302 27.99 19.63 -6.76
N VAL A 303 28.90 18.65 -6.69
CA VAL A 303 30.24 18.87 -6.12
C VAL A 303 31.08 19.75 -7.03
N ILE A 304 31.01 19.56 -8.35
CA ILE A 304 31.72 20.38 -9.32
C ILE A 304 31.24 21.84 -9.33
N ALA A 305 29.94 22.05 -9.04
CA ALA A 305 29.39 23.38 -8.81
C ALA A 305 29.85 24.03 -7.49
N GLY A 306 30.63 23.34 -6.66
CA GLY A 306 31.19 23.85 -5.41
C GLY A 306 30.31 23.62 -4.17
N TYR A 307 29.28 22.79 -4.27
CA TYR A 307 28.34 22.50 -3.20
C TYR A 307 28.49 21.08 -2.64
N GLN A 308 27.74 20.79 -1.57
CA GLN A 308 27.69 19.46 -0.97
C GLN A 308 26.41 18.72 -1.38
N GLY A 309 26.54 17.42 -1.63
CA GLY A 309 25.42 16.52 -1.82
C GLY A 309 25.37 15.43 -0.76
N ALA A 310 24.18 15.09 -0.28
CA ALA A 310 23.99 14.03 0.71
C ALA A 310 23.07 12.92 0.19
N LEU A 311 23.46 11.65 0.40
CA LEU A 311 22.66 10.48 0.08
C LEU A 311 22.32 9.71 1.35
N MET A 312 21.04 9.61 1.65
CA MET A 312 20.51 8.87 2.79
C MET A 312 19.99 7.49 2.37
N ALA A 313 20.54 6.45 2.97
CA ALA A 313 20.13 5.06 2.76
C ALA A 313 19.37 4.53 4.00
N PRO A 314 18.42 3.60 3.84
CA PRO A 314 17.60 3.08 4.93
C PRO A 314 18.38 2.21 5.92
N THR A 315 19.51 1.66 5.51
CA THR A 315 20.34 0.80 6.36
C THR A 315 21.80 1.14 6.23
N GLU A 316 22.55 0.81 7.27
CA GLU A 316 24.01 1.00 7.28
C GLU A 316 24.72 0.19 6.20
N VAL A 317 24.25 -1.02 5.95
CA VAL A 317 24.82 -1.89 4.90
C VAL A 317 24.71 -1.23 3.52
N LEU A 318 23.54 -0.66 3.20
CA LEU A 318 23.33 0.02 1.94
C LEU A 318 24.12 1.34 1.86
N ALA A 319 24.22 2.07 2.97
CA ALA A 319 25.05 3.28 3.03
C ALA A 319 26.53 2.98 2.75
N ARG A 320 27.08 1.93 3.35
CA ARG A 320 28.46 1.48 3.09
C ARG A 320 28.66 1.05 1.64
N GLN A 321 27.68 0.32 1.08
CA GLN A 321 27.74 -0.10 -0.33
C GLN A 321 27.72 1.09 -1.29
N HIS A 322 26.90 2.10 -1.06
CA HIS A 322 26.90 3.32 -1.85
C HIS A 322 28.23 4.07 -1.70
N TYR A 323 28.75 4.19 -0.47
CA TYR A 323 30.03 4.81 -0.19
C TYR A 323 31.18 4.14 -1.00
N GLU A 324 31.29 2.82 -0.90
CA GLU A 324 32.34 2.06 -1.63
C GLU A 324 32.17 2.17 -3.15
N SER A 325 30.92 2.12 -3.63
CA SER A 325 30.62 2.24 -5.05
C SER A 325 31.01 3.61 -5.60
N PHE A 326 30.76 4.68 -4.84
CA PHE A 326 31.14 6.04 -5.22
C PHE A 326 32.65 6.21 -5.22
N VAL A 327 33.34 5.79 -4.16
CA VAL A 327 34.81 5.89 -4.07
C VAL A 327 35.45 5.16 -5.25
N LYS A 328 35.11 3.89 -5.47
CA LYS A 328 35.66 3.08 -6.59
C LYS A 328 35.29 3.68 -7.96
N GLY A 329 34.06 4.20 -8.11
CA GLY A 329 33.60 4.81 -9.35
C GLY A 329 34.35 6.09 -9.69
N PHE A 330 34.58 6.95 -8.70
CA PHE A 330 35.31 8.22 -8.91
C PHE A 330 36.79 7.99 -9.12
N GLU A 331 37.42 7.07 -8.38
CA GLU A 331 38.83 6.68 -8.63
C GLU A 331 39.00 6.17 -10.07
N LYS A 332 38.09 5.28 -10.53
CA LYS A 332 38.12 4.75 -11.90
C LYS A 332 37.94 5.83 -12.97
N ALA A 333 37.10 6.84 -12.69
CA ALA A 333 36.87 7.97 -13.57
C ALA A 333 37.95 9.06 -13.48
N GLY A 334 38.91 8.95 -12.55
CA GLY A 334 39.94 9.98 -12.32
C GLY A 334 39.37 11.26 -11.70
N LEU A 335 38.26 11.20 -10.98
CA LEU A 335 37.63 12.37 -10.36
C LEU A 335 38.08 12.52 -8.90
N ASP A 336 38.59 13.70 -8.54
CA ASP A 336 38.96 14.03 -7.17
C ASP A 336 37.74 14.51 -6.34
N ILE A 337 36.83 13.59 -6.08
CA ILE A 337 35.61 13.84 -5.29
C ILE A 337 35.68 13.09 -3.98
N ARG A 338 35.73 13.82 -2.87
CA ARG A 338 35.80 13.21 -1.55
C ARG A 338 34.41 12.80 -1.04
N VAL A 339 34.27 11.52 -0.76
CA VAL A 339 33.08 10.92 -0.17
C VAL A 339 33.30 10.68 1.32
N GLU A 340 32.34 11.02 2.15
CA GLU A 340 32.35 10.78 3.59
C GLU A 340 31.20 9.84 4.00
N LEU A 341 31.49 8.88 4.87
CA LEU A 341 30.48 7.97 5.42
C LEU A 341 30.10 8.41 6.83
N LEU A 342 28.78 8.46 7.13
CA LEU A 342 28.26 8.74 8.47
C LEU A 342 27.16 7.78 8.87
N VAL A 343 27.49 6.80 9.73
CA VAL A 343 26.57 5.72 10.16
C VAL A 343 26.59 5.53 11.68
N GLY A 344 25.58 4.83 12.19
CA GLY A 344 25.36 4.66 13.62
C GLY A 344 26.48 3.92 14.34
N SER A 345 27.08 2.90 13.74
CA SER A 345 28.11 2.04 14.34
C SER A 345 29.51 2.67 14.44
N MET A 346 29.75 3.83 13.82
CA MET A 346 31.04 4.53 13.89
C MET A 346 31.36 4.94 15.33
N THR A 347 32.66 4.86 15.68
CA THR A 347 33.17 5.31 16.97
C THR A 347 33.00 6.83 17.15
N ALA A 348 32.98 7.30 18.38
CA ALA A 348 32.87 8.75 18.68
C ALA A 348 33.98 9.57 18.01
N LYS A 349 35.21 9.02 17.91
CA LYS A 349 36.35 9.66 17.22
C LYS A 349 36.09 9.78 15.72
N GLN A 350 35.69 8.70 15.08
CA GLN A 350 35.37 8.68 13.65
C GLN A 350 34.24 9.67 13.31
N LYS A 351 33.16 9.69 14.13
CA LYS A 351 32.07 10.66 13.96
C LYS A 351 32.54 12.10 14.09
N LYS A 352 33.39 12.40 15.05
CA LYS A 352 33.94 13.75 15.26
C LYS A 352 34.76 14.20 14.05
N GLU A 353 35.59 13.31 13.50
CA GLU A 353 36.37 13.60 12.31
C GLU A 353 35.48 13.78 11.05
N ALA A 354 34.44 12.95 10.89
CA ALA A 354 33.47 13.09 9.83
C ALA A 354 32.70 14.42 9.92
N TYR A 355 32.22 14.79 11.12
CA TYR A 355 31.55 16.08 11.34
C TYR A 355 32.45 17.26 10.96
N ALA A 356 33.73 17.23 11.31
CA ALA A 356 34.66 18.29 10.94
C ALA A 356 34.79 18.42 9.41
N ARG A 357 34.96 17.29 8.68
CA ARG A 357 35.07 17.28 7.21
C ARG A 357 33.79 17.67 6.49
N ILE A 358 32.64 17.43 7.11
CA ILE A 358 31.36 17.91 6.59
C ILE A 358 31.22 19.42 6.79
N ALA A 359 31.53 19.91 7.98
CA ALA A 359 31.38 21.32 8.34
C ALA A 359 32.36 22.25 7.60
N ASP A 360 33.59 21.79 7.34
CA ASP A 360 34.58 22.59 6.57
C ASP A 360 34.38 22.51 5.03
N GLY A 361 33.52 21.57 4.56
CA GLY A 361 33.22 21.38 3.14
C GLY A 361 34.27 20.54 2.41
N THR A 362 35.23 19.92 3.10
CA THR A 362 36.20 19.00 2.49
C THR A 362 35.50 17.74 1.95
N ALA A 363 34.43 17.27 2.60
CA ALA A 363 33.58 16.23 2.09
C ALA A 363 32.55 16.83 1.12
N GLY A 364 32.67 16.51 -0.17
CA GLY A 364 31.74 16.96 -1.22
C GLY A 364 30.46 16.10 -1.25
N ILE A 365 30.60 14.79 -1.05
CA ILE A 365 29.48 13.84 -1.00
C ILE A 365 29.44 13.19 0.37
N ILE A 366 28.27 13.18 1.00
CA ILE A 366 28.06 12.58 2.30
C ILE A 366 27.04 11.43 2.16
N VAL A 367 27.44 10.22 2.53
CA VAL A 367 26.59 9.03 2.49
C VAL A 367 26.33 8.55 3.91
N GLY A 368 25.08 8.27 4.24
CA GLY A 368 24.77 7.76 5.57
C GLY A 368 23.34 7.27 5.74
N THR A 369 22.97 7.06 7.00
CA THR A 369 21.60 6.72 7.40
C THR A 369 20.92 7.95 8.02
N HIS A 370 19.87 7.76 8.82
CA HIS A 370 19.25 8.83 9.63
C HIS A 370 20.26 9.64 10.49
N ALA A 371 21.50 9.18 10.62
CA ALA A 371 22.57 9.95 11.27
C ALA A 371 22.83 11.29 10.59
N LEU A 372 22.55 11.41 9.27
CA LEU A 372 22.72 12.64 8.49
C LEU A 372 21.78 13.78 8.92
N ILE A 373 20.64 13.45 9.53
CA ILE A 373 19.61 14.42 9.95
C ILE A 373 19.87 14.96 11.35
N GLN A 374 20.73 14.30 12.15
CA GLN A 374 20.98 14.69 13.54
C GLN A 374 21.43 16.14 13.66
N GLU A 375 21.01 16.84 14.72
CA GLU A 375 21.33 18.27 14.96
C GLU A 375 22.83 18.58 14.93
N LYS A 376 23.66 17.62 15.35
CA LYS A 376 25.11 17.75 15.40
C LYS A 376 25.81 17.79 14.04
N VAL A 377 25.08 17.45 12.96
CA VAL A 377 25.62 17.48 11.60
C VAL A 377 25.38 18.87 11.02
N GLU A 378 26.42 19.64 10.87
CA GLU A 378 26.41 20.94 10.22
C GLU A 378 27.04 20.82 8.84
N TYR A 379 26.30 21.23 7.80
CA TYR A 379 26.78 21.26 6.43
C TYR A 379 27.25 22.68 6.09
N LYS A 380 28.31 22.79 5.30
CA LYS A 380 28.78 24.09 4.84
C LYS A 380 27.82 24.69 3.81
N GLU A 381 27.51 23.94 2.74
CA GLU A 381 26.62 24.36 1.65
C GLU A 381 25.93 23.12 1.05
N LEU A 382 24.93 22.58 1.77
CA LEU A 382 24.16 21.43 1.31
C LEU A 382 23.17 21.84 0.23
N ALA A 383 23.43 21.48 -1.02
CA ALA A 383 22.61 21.84 -2.16
C ALA A 383 21.76 20.70 -2.73
N LEU A 384 22.11 19.44 -2.48
CA LEU A 384 21.37 18.27 -2.95
C LEU A 384 21.19 17.24 -1.85
N VAL A 385 19.96 16.80 -1.67
CA VAL A 385 19.56 15.70 -0.79
C VAL A 385 18.96 14.59 -1.60
N ILE A 386 19.49 13.38 -1.48
CA ILE A 386 18.98 12.17 -2.13
C ILE A 386 18.54 11.20 -1.05
N THR A 387 17.32 10.66 -1.17
CA THR A 387 16.81 9.59 -0.30
C THR A 387 16.58 8.33 -1.10
N ASP A 388 17.18 7.21 -0.69
CA ASP A 388 16.99 5.91 -1.33
C ASP A 388 15.95 5.07 -0.56
N GLU A 389 15.10 4.32 -1.29
CA GLU A 389 14.05 3.46 -0.73
C GLU A 389 13.08 4.18 0.22
N GLN A 390 12.47 5.25 -0.26
CA GLN A 390 11.65 6.18 0.53
C GLN A 390 10.53 5.53 1.37
N HIS A 391 9.93 4.43 0.93
CA HIS A 391 8.84 3.76 1.67
C HIS A 391 9.22 3.36 3.10
N ARG A 392 10.51 3.44 3.47
CA ARG A 392 11.05 3.17 4.81
C ARG A 392 11.35 4.44 5.61
N PHE A 393 11.18 5.63 5.01
CA PHE A 393 11.40 6.92 5.66
C PHE A 393 10.08 7.67 5.82
N GLY A 394 9.79 8.18 7.01
CA GLY A 394 8.64 9.05 7.23
C GLY A 394 8.79 10.41 6.51
N VAL A 395 7.67 11.03 6.17
CA VAL A 395 7.61 12.37 5.54
C VAL A 395 8.35 13.41 6.41
N ASN A 396 8.27 13.29 7.73
CA ASN A 396 8.96 14.15 8.68
C ASN A 396 10.48 14.11 8.52
N GLN A 397 11.08 12.97 8.23
CA GLN A 397 12.52 12.84 8.05
C GLN A 397 13.02 13.56 6.78
N ARG A 398 12.22 13.59 5.71
CA ARG A 398 12.53 14.42 4.52
C ARG A 398 12.51 15.89 4.85
N ARG A 399 11.49 16.33 5.56
CA ARG A 399 11.35 17.71 6.01
C ARG A 399 12.52 18.15 6.87
N ASP A 400 12.89 17.34 7.87
CA ASP A 400 14.02 17.61 8.74
C ASP A 400 15.34 17.69 7.96
N PHE A 401 15.50 16.83 6.93
CA PHE A 401 16.69 16.83 6.09
C PHE A 401 16.73 18.04 5.17
N SER A 402 15.60 18.43 4.58
CA SER A 402 15.53 19.64 3.75
C SER A 402 15.78 20.94 4.53
N GLN A 403 15.59 20.93 5.85
CA GLN A 403 15.86 22.08 6.71
C GLN A 403 17.35 22.24 7.08
N LYS A 404 18.22 21.26 6.77
CA LYS A 404 19.66 21.32 7.01
C LYS A 404 20.43 22.23 6.04
N GLY A 405 19.80 22.70 4.95
CA GLY A 405 20.35 23.63 3.98
C GLY A 405 19.44 24.83 3.73
N LYS A 406 19.85 25.74 2.86
CA LYS A 406 19.02 26.85 2.37
C LYS A 406 18.15 26.36 1.20
N SER A 407 17.15 25.50 1.47
CA SER A 407 16.31 24.87 0.47
C SER A 407 17.11 24.04 -0.56
N PRO A 408 17.72 22.90 -0.17
CA PRO A 408 18.45 22.04 -1.07
C PRO A 408 17.50 21.36 -2.07
N HIS A 409 17.99 21.02 -3.26
CA HIS A 409 17.28 20.14 -4.18
C HIS A 409 17.01 18.78 -3.56
N ILE A 410 15.88 18.18 -3.88
CA ILE A 410 15.42 16.90 -3.31
C ILE A 410 15.23 15.89 -4.42
N LEU A 411 15.97 14.79 -4.36
CA LEU A 411 15.76 13.63 -5.20
C LEU A 411 15.36 12.45 -4.32
N VAL A 412 14.30 11.79 -4.70
CA VAL A 412 13.78 10.61 -4.03
C VAL A 412 13.89 9.42 -4.97
N MET A 413 14.47 8.31 -4.52
CA MET A 413 14.54 7.08 -5.30
C MET A 413 13.61 6.02 -4.72
N SER A 414 12.87 5.33 -5.59
CA SER A 414 12.05 4.18 -5.20
C SER A 414 12.30 3.00 -6.11
N ALA A 415 12.60 1.83 -5.50
CA ALA A 415 12.70 0.56 -6.22
C ALA A 415 11.39 -0.23 -6.22
N THR A 416 10.36 0.24 -5.50
CA THR A 416 9.03 -0.31 -5.66
C THR A 416 8.40 0.27 -6.91
N PRO A 417 8.09 -0.53 -7.93
CA PRO A 417 7.27 -0.07 -9.01
C PRO A 417 5.85 0.18 -8.48
N ILE A 418 5.54 1.44 -8.26
CA ILE A 418 4.21 1.89 -7.85
C ILE A 418 3.45 2.20 -9.13
N PRO A 419 2.22 1.73 -9.31
CA PRO A 419 1.39 2.11 -10.45
C PRO A 419 1.37 3.63 -10.65
N ARG A 420 1.46 4.10 -11.90
CA ARG A 420 1.56 5.54 -12.22
C ARG A 420 0.46 6.38 -11.58
N THR A 421 -0.75 5.83 -11.52
CA THR A 421 -1.92 6.47 -10.90
C THR A 421 -1.73 6.64 -9.40
N LEU A 422 -1.16 5.64 -8.73
CA LEU A 422 -0.90 5.67 -7.30
C LEU A 422 0.30 6.57 -6.95
N ALA A 423 1.30 6.62 -7.81
CA ALA A 423 2.47 7.49 -7.62
C ALA A 423 2.07 8.98 -7.59
N ILE A 424 1.11 9.39 -8.42
CA ILE A 424 0.56 10.77 -8.42
C ILE A 424 -0.12 11.10 -7.09
N ILE A 425 -0.74 10.12 -6.45
CA ILE A 425 -1.42 10.31 -5.16
C ILE A 425 -0.42 10.36 -4.02
N LEU A 426 0.51 9.42 -3.98
CA LEU A 426 1.47 9.30 -2.86
C LEU A 426 2.55 10.38 -2.88
N TYR A 427 2.86 10.91 -4.07
CA TYR A 427 3.99 11.82 -4.30
C TYR A 427 3.60 13.02 -5.17
N GLY A 428 2.38 13.48 -5.06
CA GLY A 428 1.86 14.57 -5.89
C GLY A 428 2.57 15.92 -5.70
N ASP A 429 3.36 16.05 -4.63
CA ASP A 429 4.27 17.16 -4.36
C ASP A 429 5.61 17.06 -5.11
N LEU A 430 5.91 15.92 -5.74
CA LEU A 430 7.14 15.67 -6.48
C LEU A 430 6.89 15.59 -8.00
N ASP A 431 7.87 15.98 -8.80
CA ASP A 431 7.96 15.59 -10.20
C ASP A 431 8.37 14.12 -10.31
N ILE A 432 7.87 13.42 -11.32
CA ILE A 432 8.09 11.97 -11.46
C ILE A 432 8.86 11.67 -12.72
N SER A 433 10.04 11.06 -12.56
CA SER A 433 10.80 10.43 -13.64
C SER A 433 10.72 8.91 -13.54
N ILE A 434 10.41 8.23 -14.64
CA ILE A 434 10.27 6.78 -14.69
C ILE A 434 11.38 6.18 -15.53
N ILE A 435 12.15 5.25 -14.93
CA ILE A 435 13.12 4.40 -15.62
C ILE A 435 12.42 3.07 -15.91
N ASP A 436 11.80 2.97 -17.07
CA ASP A 436 11.00 1.84 -17.55
C ASP A 436 11.79 0.89 -18.46
N GLU A 437 13.10 1.09 -18.59
CA GLU A 437 14.02 0.24 -19.32
C GLU A 437 15.00 -0.48 -18.38
N MET A 438 15.33 -1.73 -18.71
CA MET A 438 16.38 -2.48 -18.03
C MET A 438 17.67 -2.44 -18.83
N PRO A 439 18.87 -2.46 -18.19
CA PRO A 439 20.14 -2.54 -18.89
C PRO A 439 20.21 -3.77 -19.82
N ALA A 440 20.77 -3.58 -21.02
CA ALA A 440 20.73 -4.55 -22.12
C ALA A 440 21.38 -5.92 -21.82
N ASN A 441 22.34 -5.99 -20.90
CA ASN A 441 23.12 -7.20 -20.61
C ASN A 441 22.45 -8.11 -19.56
N ARG A 442 21.23 -7.81 -19.14
CA ARG A 442 20.56 -8.59 -18.07
C ARG A 442 19.71 -9.72 -18.67
N LEU A 443 20.02 -10.96 -18.27
CA LEU A 443 19.23 -12.11 -18.67
C LEU A 443 17.89 -12.14 -17.90
N PRO A 444 16.77 -12.48 -18.58
CA PRO A 444 15.49 -12.67 -17.90
C PRO A 444 15.57 -13.77 -16.83
N ILE A 445 15.04 -13.52 -15.63
CA ILE A 445 15.00 -14.52 -14.57
C ILE A 445 13.94 -15.57 -14.92
N LYS A 446 14.31 -16.86 -14.80
CA LYS A 446 13.39 -17.98 -14.97
C LYS A 446 12.63 -18.21 -13.65
N ASN A 447 11.32 -18.06 -13.70
CA ASN A 447 10.47 -18.18 -12.53
C ASN A 447 9.67 -19.49 -12.57
N CYS A 448 9.38 -20.07 -11.39
CA CYS A 448 8.38 -21.14 -11.26
C CYS A 448 7.64 -21.03 -9.93
N VAL A 449 6.32 -21.30 -9.99
CA VAL A 449 5.46 -21.45 -8.81
C VAL A 449 5.17 -22.94 -8.66
N VAL A 450 5.52 -23.49 -7.51
CA VAL A 450 5.52 -24.95 -7.25
C VAL A 450 4.93 -25.26 -5.89
N ASP A 451 4.50 -26.48 -5.69
CA ASP A 451 4.10 -26.98 -4.38
C ASP A 451 5.30 -27.54 -3.59
N GLU A 452 5.08 -27.91 -2.34
CA GLU A 452 6.11 -28.41 -1.43
C GLU A 452 6.78 -29.71 -1.93
N SER A 453 6.13 -30.52 -2.77
CA SER A 453 6.69 -31.75 -3.34
C SER A 453 7.85 -31.49 -4.29
N TYR A 454 8.00 -30.25 -4.75
CA TYR A 454 9.10 -29.83 -5.62
C TYR A 454 10.42 -29.56 -4.88
N ARG A 455 10.42 -29.45 -3.53
CA ARG A 455 11.64 -29.15 -2.74
C ARG A 455 12.86 -29.98 -3.10
N PRO A 456 12.78 -31.33 -3.31
CA PRO A 456 13.96 -32.11 -3.71
C PRO A 456 14.58 -31.64 -5.03
N LYS A 457 13.75 -31.23 -6.00
CA LYS A 457 14.25 -30.70 -7.29
C LYS A 457 14.86 -29.29 -7.11
N ALA A 458 14.31 -28.46 -6.22
CA ALA A 458 14.86 -27.15 -5.89
C ALA A 458 16.23 -27.31 -5.22
N TYR A 459 16.38 -28.23 -4.28
CA TYR A 459 17.67 -28.54 -3.62
C TYR A 459 18.71 -29.08 -4.61
N ALA A 460 18.29 -29.94 -5.54
CA ALA A 460 19.17 -30.41 -6.62
C ALA A 460 19.68 -29.26 -7.52
N LEU A 461 18.81 -28.27 -7.80
CA LEU A 461 19.20 -27.07 -8.53
C LEU A 461 20.19 -26.22 -7.74
N ILE A 462 19.94 -26.03 -6.43
CA ILE A 462 20.87 -25.32 -5.53
C ILE A 462 22.26 -25.99 -5.56
N LEU A 463 22.33 -27.32 -5.36
CA LEU A 463 23.56 -28.06 -5.43
C LEU A 463 24.29 -27.87 -6.77
N LYS A 464 23.57 -27.97 -7.88
CA LYS A 464 24.14 -27.76 -9.21
C LYS A 464 24.72 -26.35 -9.37
N GLN A 465 24.03 -25.31 -8.87
CA GLN A 465 24.50 -23.94 -8.97
C GLN A 465 25.71 -23.70 -8.07
N VAL A 466 25.70 -24.22 -6.84
CA VAL A 466 26.84 -24.14 -5.92
C VAL A 466 28.07 -24.87 -6.48
N ALA A 467 27.90 -26.07 -7.05
CA ALA A 467 28.98 -26.81 -7.72
C ALA A 467 29.55 -26.03 -8.94
N SER A 468 28.77 -25.13 -9.53
CA SER A 468 29.25 -24.23 -10.58
C SER A 468 29.87 -22.92 -10.05
N GLY A 469 30.12 -22.84 -8.73
CA GLY A 469 30.67 -21.64 -8.08
C GLY A 469 29.66 -20.50 -7.93
N ARG A 470 28.35 -20.77 -7.85
CA ARG A 470 27.30 -19.77 -7.66
C ARG A 470 26.76 -19.81 -6.24
N GLN A 471 26.04 -18.73 -5.88
CA GLN A 471 25.45 -18.57 -4.56
C GLN A 471 23.94 -18.55 -4.65
N CYS A 472 23.26 -18.87 -3.55
CA CYS A 472 21.82 -19.02 -3.51
C CYS A 472 21.22 -18.33 -2.26
N TYR A 473 20.02 -17.80 -2.41
CA TYR A 473 19.17 -17.34 -1.32
C TYR A 473 18.01 -18.30 -1.08
N VAL A 474 17.69 -18.53 0.19
CA VAL A 474 16.46 -19.19 0.62
C VAL A 474 15.75 -18.29 1.59
N ILE A 475 14.50 -17.91 1.28
CA ILE A 475 13.71 -16.97 2.07
C ILE A 475 12.60 -17.72 2.79
N CYS A 476 12.53 -17.54 4.11
CA CYS A 476 11.46 -18.04 4.95
C CYS A 476 10.51 -16.89 5.31
N PRO A 477 9.18 -17.12 5.36
CA PRO A 477 8.22 -16.08 5.72
C PRO A 477 8.35 -15.68 7.18
N MET A 478 7.94 -14.44 7.46
CA MET A 478 7.68 -13.97 8.82
C MET A 478 6.42 -14.65 9.36
N VAL A 479 6.40 -15.01 10.64
CA VAL A 479 5.22 -15.53 11.32
C VAL A 479 4.63 -14.42 12.18
N GLU A 480 3.34 -14.12 11.98
CA GLU A 480 2.65 -12.95 12.56
C GLU A 480 2.62 -12.89 14.09
N ASP A 481 2.89 -14.00 14.81
CA ASP A 481 2.65 -14.07 16.25
C ASP A 481 3.77 -13.58 17.17
N SER A 482 5.02 -13.52 16.73
CA SER A 482 6.12 -12.81 17.40
C SER A 482 7.44 -12.87 16.61
N GLU A 483 8.24 -11.81 16.71
CA GLU A 483 9.62 -11.78 16.18
C GLU A 483 10.53 -12.92 16.75
N ALA A 484 10.12 -13.55 17.87
CA ALA A 484 10.83 -14.69 18.46
C ALA A 484 10.65 -15.96 17.63
N VAL A 485 9.45 -16.22 17.15
CA VAL A 485 9.11 -17.39 16.32
C VAL A 485 9.77 -17.30 14.94
N GLU A 486 9.94 -16.08 14.40
CA GLU A 486 10.65 -15.87 13.13
C GLU A 486 12.10 -16.33 13.18
N ALA A 487 12.81 -15.96 14.25
CA ALA A 487 14.20 -16.32 14.42
C ALA A 487 14.37 -17.85 14.55
N GLU A 488 13.47 -18.50 15.29
CA GLU A 488 13.45 -19.95 15.43
C GLU A 488 13.19 -20.66 14.09
N ASN A 489 12.21 -20.20 13.30
CA ASN A 489 11.91 -20.80 11.99
C ASN A 489 13.09 -20.76 11.00
N VAL A 490 13.83 -19.66 10.95
CA VAL A 490 15.01 -19.54 10.07
C VAL A 490 16.15 -20.43 10.54
N VAL A 491 16.38 -20.51 11.85
CA VAL A 491 17.40 -21.37 12.45
C VAL A 491 17.07 -22.83 12.23
N ASP A 492 15.83 -23.24 12.49
CA ASP A 492 15.37 -24.63 12.31
C ASP A 492 15.40 -25.05 10.85
N TYR A 493 14.96 -24.18 9.94
CA TYR A 493 15.05 -24.44 8.51
C TYR A 493 16.51 -24.58 8.06
N THR A 494 17.40 -23.74 8.58
CA THR A 494 18.82 -23.82 8.29
C THR A 494 19.42 -25.12 8.81
N ALA A 495 19.05 -25.58 10.00
CA ALA A 495 19.49 -26.83 10.56
C ALA A 495 19.00 -28.04 9.75
N MET A 496 17.75 -27.98 9.27
CA MET A 496 17.18 -28.98 8.35
C MET A 496 17.95 -28.98 7.01
N LEU A 497 18.17 -27.82 6.42
CA LEU A 497 18.83 -27.68 5.12
C LEU A 497 20.30 -28.16 5.19
N LYS A 498 21.00 -27.92 6.30
CA LYS A 498 22.35 -28.45 6.53
C LYS A 498 22.43 -30.02 6.60
N LYS A 499 21.34 -30.67 7.04
CA LYS A 499 21.24 -32.13 7.01
C LYS A 499 20.98 -32.67 5.61
N GLU A 500 20.14 -31.95 4.83
CA GLU A 500 19.82 -32.32 3.44
C GLU A 500 20.99 -32.03 2.47
N LEU A 501 21.80 -31.01 2.76
CA LEU A 501 22.87 -30.51 1.91
C LEU A 501 24.18 -30.37 2.72
N PRO A 502 24.77 -31.47 3.20
CA PRO A 502 25.91 -31.40 4.13
C PRO A 502 27.23 -30.92 3.50
N GLU A 503 27.32 -30.90 2.18
CA GLU A 503 28.53 -30.52 1.43
C GLU A 503 28.70 -29.03 1.18
N ILE A 504 27.67 -28.21 1.51
CA ILE A 504 27.66 -26.78 1.21
C ILE A 504 27.67 -25.90 2.46
N ARG A 505 28.26 -24.72 2.34
CA ARG A 505 28.37 -23.76 3.44
C ARG A 505 27.08 -22.94 3.53
N ILE A 506 26.30 -23.20 4.57
CA ILE A 506 24.97 -22.54 4.78
C ILE A 506 25.05 -21.69 6.04
N GLU A 507 24.68 -20.42 5.90
CA GLU A 507 24.49 -19.50 7.01
C GLU A 507 23.04 -18.97 7.03
N TYR A 508 22.68 -18.32 8.14
CA TYR A 508 21.36 -17.70 8.29
C TYR A 508 21.43 -16.23 8.70
N LEU A 509 20.36 -15.49 8.36
CA LEU A 509 20.22 -14.09 8.67
C LEU A 509 18.75 -13.78 9.05
N HIS A 510 18.52 -13.12 10.19
CA HIS A 510 17.19 -12.70 10.61
C HIS A 510 17.19 -11.35 11.35
N GLY A 511 16.00 -10.77 11.51
CA GLY A 511 15.79 -9.42 12.05
C GLY A 511 16.41 -9.17 13.43
N LYS A 512 16.42 -10.17 14.31
CA LYS A 512 16.91 -10.05 15.71
C LYS A 512 18.42 -10.07 15.90
N MET A 513 19.17 -10.42 14.87
CA MET A 513 20.63 -10.40 14.97
C MET A 513 21.12 -8.96 15.20
N ARG A 514 22.21 -8.82 15.97
CA ARG A 514 22.87 -7.53 16.18
C ARG A 514 23.35 -6.97 14.83
N PRO A 515 23.29 -5.66 14.62
CA PRO A 515 23.69 -5.04 13.34
C PRO A 515 25.10 -5.44 12.86
N SER A 516 26.08 -5.52 13.77
CA SER A 516 27.44 -5.96 13.46
C SER A 516 27.48 -7.39 12.91
N LEU A 517 26.74 -8.31 13.54
CA LEU A 517 26.68 -9.71 13.10
C LEU A 517 25.97 -9.87 11.75
N LYS A 518 24.89 -9.07 11.51
CA LYS A 518 24.25 -9.04 10.19
C LYS A 518 25.23 -8.62 9.11
N TYR A 519 26.02 -7.60 9.39
CA TYR A 519 27.03 -7.10 8.48
C TYR A 519 28.09 -8.18 8.19
N GLU A 520 28.65 -8.83 9.23
CA GLU A 520 29.63 -9.90 9.09
C GLU A 520 29.12 -11.08 8.25
N VAL A 521 27.87 -11.53 8.48
CA VAL A 521 27.26 -12.61 7.68
C VAL A 521 27.13 -12.18 6.22
N MET A 522 26.71 -10.95 5.98
CA MET A 522 26.57 -10.44 4.61
C MET A 522 27.91 -10.23 3.92
N GLU A 523 28.97 -9.82 4.63
CA GLU A 523 30.33 -9.75 4.08
C GLU A 523 30.85 -11.13 3.70
N ARG A 524 30.72 -12.15 4.57
CA ARG A 524 31.10 -13.52 4.25
C ARG A 524 30.34 -14.06 3.04
N PHE A 525 29.05 -13.75 2.93
CA PHE A 525 28.28 -14.12 1.75
C PHE A 525 28.75 -13.37 0.50
N ALA A 526 29.02 -12.08 0.58
CA ALA A 526 29.56 -11.30 -0.54
C ALA A 526 30.98 -11.76 -0.96
N ALA A 527 31.82 -12.17 0.02
CA ALA A 527 33.16 -12.71 -0.22
C ALA A 527 33.16 -14.18 -0.71
N HIS A 528 31.97 -14.77 -0.91
CA HIS A 528 31.82 -16.19 -1.30
C HIS A 528 32.38 -17.19 -0.28
N GLU A 529 32.38 -16.82 0.98
CA GLU A 529 32.69 -17.75 2.09
C GLU A 529 31.47 -18.60 2.48
N THR A 530 30.28 -18.18 2.06
CA THR A 530 28.98 -18.84 2.24
C THR A 530 28.34 -19.09 0.87
N ASP A 531 27.83 -20.30 0.65
CA ASP A 531 27.21 -20.72 -0.61
C ASP A 531 25.70 -20.46 -0.62
N VAL A 532 25.04 -20.72 0.51
CA VAL A 532 23.58 -20.53 0.67
C VAL A 532 23.30 -19.67 1.90
N LEU A 533 22.54 -18.60 1.70
CA LEU A 533 22.06 -17.74 2.77
C LEU A 533 20.56 -17.95 2.98
N VAL A 534 20.19 -18.50 4.15
CA VAL A 534 18.79 -18.64 4.59
C VAL A 534 18.40 -17.38 5.35
N SER A 535 17.31 -16.71 4.96
CA SER A 535 16.94 -15.45 5.60
C SER A 535 15.44 -15.22 5.68
N THR A 536 15.04 -14.27 6.53
CA THR A 536 13.73 -13.61 6.45
C THR A 536 13.75 -12.51 5.39
N THR A 537 12.70 -11.68 5.33
CA THR A 537 12.61 -10.50 4.45
C THR A 537 13.70 -9.43 4.68
N VAL A 538 14.54 -9.58 5.71
CA VAL A 538 15.66 -8.64 5.99
C VAL A 538 16.60 -8.47 4.80
N ILE A 539 16.65 -9.44 3.88
CA ILE A 539 17.41 -9.35 2.61
C ILE A 539 16.81 -8.36 1.62
N GLU A 540 15.57 -7.93 1.76
CA GLU A 540 14.99 -6.87 0.91
C GLU A 540 15.85 -5.60 0.90
N VAL A 541 16.72 -5.45 1.89
CA VAL A 541 17.55 -4.27 2.09
C VAL A 541 19.00 -4.52 1.67
N GLY A 542 19.31 -4.21 0.44
CA GLY A 542 20.52 -3.49 0.07
C GLY A 542 21.75 -4.24 -0.37
N VAL A 543 21.98 -5.55 -0.14
CA VAL A 543 23.25 -6.14 -0.56
C VAL A 543 23.21 -6.66 -1.99
N ASN A 544 24.13 -6.16 -2.81
CA ASN A 544 24.31 -6.63 -4.19
C ASN A 544 25.34 -7.76 -4.22
N VAL A 545 24.88 -8.98 -4.48
CA VAL A 545 25.77 -10.15 -4.69
C VAL A 545 25.55 -10.66 -6.12
N PRO A 546 26.31 -10.17 -7.11
CA PRO A 546 26.12 -10.52 -8.53
C PRO A 546 26.23 -12.01 -8.82
N ASN A 547 26.98 -12.76 -7.98
CA ASN A 547 27.18 -14.20 -8.09
C ASN A 547 25.96 -15.04 -7.65
N SER A 548 24.94 -14.43 -7.03
CA SER A 548 23.74 -15.14 -6.60
C SER A 548 22.79 -15.39 -7.77
N THR A 549 22.54 -16.67 -8.06
CA THR A 549 21.73 -17.09 -9.23
C THR A 549 20.45 -17.81 -8.87
N VAL A 550 20.22 -18.22 -7.62
CA VAL A 550 18.98 -18.86 -7.18
C VAL A 550 18.37 -18.09 -6.02
N MET A 551 17.08 -17.82 -6.18
CA MET A 551 16.19 -17.34 -5.11
C MET A 551 15.09 -18.37 -4.90
N MET A 552 15.04 -18.99 -3.73
CA MET A 552 13.96 -19.88 -3.33
C MET A 552 13.16 -19.20 -2.21
N VAL A 553 11.84 -19.12 -2.37
CA VAL A 553 10.95 -18.49 -1.37
C VAL A 553 9.96 -19.52 -0.88
N GLU A 554 10.04 -19.85 0.40
CA GLU A 554 9.14 -20.76 1.09
C GLU A 554 7.84 -20.07 1.49
N ASN A 555 6.73 -20.81 1.47
CA ASN A 555 5.38 -20.30 1.78
C ASN A 555 5.09 -18.95 1.11
N SER A 556 5.36 -18.89 -0.19
CA SER A 556 5.31 -17.66 -0.98
C SER A 556 3.93 -16.99 -0.99
N GLU A 557 2.87 -17.71 -0.64
CA GLU A 557 1.51 -17.17 -0.46
C GLU A 557 1.38 -16.14 0.65
N ARG A 558 2.31 -16.13 1.60
CA ARG A 558 2.33 -15.17 2.73
C ARG A 558 2.92 -13.81 2.37
N PHE A 559 3.57 -13.72 1.21
CA PHE A 559 4.20 -12.48 0.74
C PHE A 559 3.30 -11.73 -0.22
N GLY A 560 3.46 -10.41 -0.26
CA GLY A 560 2.92 -9.57 -1.32
C GLY A 560 3.65 -9.79 -2.66
N LEU A 561 2.95 -9.62 -3.80
CA LEU A 561 3.59 -9.76 -5.11
C LEU A 561 4.71 -8.74 -5.32
N ALA A 562 4.53 -7.50 -4.86
CA ALA A 562 5.58 -6.47 -4.89
C ALA A 562 6.81 -6.90 -4.08
N GLN A 563 6.59 -7.51 -2.91
CA GLN A 563 7.63 -8.04 -2.04
C GLN A 563 8.38 -9.21 -2.70
N LEU A 564 7.65 -10.16 -3.28
CA LEU A 564 8.22 -11.28 -4.05
C LEU A 564 9.01 -10.78 -5.26
N HIS A 565 8.55 -9.73 -5.90
CA HIS A 565 9.27 -9.09 -7.01
C HIS A 565 10.57 -8.43 -6.53
N GLN A 566 10.58 -7.75 -5.40
CA GLN A 566 11.80 -7.18 -4.81
C GLN A 566 12.82 -8.26 -4.42
N LEU A 567 12.36 -9.35 -3.81
CA LEU A 567 13.20 -10.52 -3.49
C LEU A 567 13.78 -11.12 -4.78
N ARG A 568 12.95 -11.35 -5.81
CA ARG A 568 13.42 -11.80 -7.12
C ARG A 568 14.50 -10.89 -7.70
N GLY A 569 14.39 -9.59 -7.54
CA GLY A 569 15.36 -8.60 -7.99
C GLY A 569 16.73 -8.69 -7.29
N ARG A 570 16.89 -9.54 -6.26
CA ARG A 570 18.18 -9.78 -5.60
C ARG A 570 19.06 -10.77 -6.39
N VAL A 571 18.49 -11.55 -7.29
CA VAL A 571 19.22 -12.39 -8.25
C VAL A 571 19.13 -11.83 -9.66
N GLY A 572 19.89 -12.38 -10.60
CA GLY A 572 19.92 -11.90 -12.00
C GLY A 572 20.65 -10.58 -12.17
N ARG A 573 21.64 -10.27 -11.35
CA ARG A 573 22.47 -9.06 -11.43
C ARG A 573 23.82 -9.31 -12.08
N GLY A 574 24.18 -10.57 -12.32
CA GLY A 574 25.38 -11.00 -13.03
C GLY A 574 25.07 -11.48 -14.44
N GLU A 575 26.08 -12.04 -15.10
CA GLU A 575 26.01 -12.53 -16.48
C GLU A 575 25.39 -13.94 -16.59
N TYR A 576 25.06 -14.58 -15.46
CA TYR A 576 24.58 -15.96 -15.41
C TYR A 576 23.09 -16.05 -15.33
N GLN A 577 22.53 -17.10 -15.96
CA GLN A 577 21.10 -17.39 -15.86
C GLN A 577 20.67 -17.57 -14.41
N SER A 578 19.68 -16.81 -14.00
CA SER A 578 19.15 -16.87 -12.64
C SER A 578 17.73 -17.45 -12.60
N TYR A 579 17.40 -18.03 -11.44
CA TYR A 579 16.19 -18.79 -11.19
C TYR A 579 15.50 -18.28 -9.93
N CYS A 580 14.18 -18.18 -9.98
CA CYS A 580 13.37 -17.85 -8.81
C CYS A 580 12.28 -18.93 -8.61
N ILE A 581 12.27 -19.57 -7.45
CA ILE A 581 11.37 -20.67 -7.11
C ILE A 581 10.46 -20.21 -5.99
N PHE A 582 9.16 -20.11 -6.28
CA PHE A 582 8.14 -19.76 -5.30
C PHE A 582 7.42 -21.02 -4.84
N VAL A 583 7.70 -21.48 -3.61
CA VAL A 583 7.07 -22.67 -3.02
C VAL A 583 5.83 -22.24 -2.25
N THR A 584 4.69 -22.92 -2.49
CA THR A 584 3.44 -22.66 -1.78
C THR A 584 2.84 -23.96 -1.22
N GLY A 585 2.45 -23.93 0.04
CA GLY A 585 1.67 -25.00 0.68
C GLY A 585 0.16 -24.88 0.46
N ASN A 586 -0.30 -23.74 -0.04
CA ASN A 586 -1.71 -23.43 -0.19
C ASN A 586 -2.26 -23.91 -1.54
N LYS A 587 -3.27 -24.80 -1.50
CA LYS A 587 -3.91 -25.39 -2.69
C LYS A 587 -5.02 -24.52 -3.31
N SER A 588 -5.30 -23.35 -2.77
CA SER A 588 -6.34 -22.43 -3.28
C SER A 588 -6.00 -21.95 -4.69
N GLU A 589 -6.93 -22.12 -5.62
CA GLU A 589 -6.78 -21.67 -7.00
C GLU A 589 -6.59 -20.15 -7.11
N LYS A 590 -7.23 -19.38 -6.23
CA LYS A 590 -7.08 -17.91 -6.13
C LYS A 590 -5.64 -17.52 -5.83
N ILE A 591 -5.01 -18.17 -4.85
CA ILE A 591 -3.61 -17.93 -4.47
C ILE A 591 -2.67 -18.33 -5.60
N ARG A 592 -2.89 -19.48 -6.20
CA ARG A 592 -2.08 -19.96 -7.34
C ARG A 592 -2.15 -18.99 -8.51
N LYS A 593 -3.34 -18.53 -8.90
CA LYS A 593 -3.53 -17.50 -9.95
C LYS A 593 -2.78 -16.21 -9.63
N ARG A 594 -2.79 -15.79 -8.36
CA ARG A 594 -2.02 -14.62 -7.91
C ARG A 594 -0.51 -14.81 -8.11
N LEU A 595 0.04 -15.92 -7.64
CA LEU A 595 1.48 -16.19 -7.76
C LEU A 595 1.92 -16.39 -9.22
N GLU A 596 1.06 -16.94 -10.08
CA GLU A 596 1.36 -17.15 -11.51
C GLU A 596 1.61 -15.85 -12.30
N ILE A 597 1.24 -14.70 -11.77
CA ILE A 597 1.60 -13.39 -12.35
C ILE A 597 3.12 -13.24 -12.42
N LEU A 598 3.85 -13.72 -11.39
CA LEU A 598 5.30 -13.70 -11.36
C LEU A 598 5.95 -14.57 -12.44
N ASN A 599 5.26 -15.63 -12.90
CA ASN A 599 5.72 -16.45 -14.03
C ASN A 599 5.51 -15.74 -15.37
N LYS A 600 4.45 -14.92 -15.48
CA LYS A 600 4.06 -14.29 -16.74
C LYS A 600 4.83 -13.02 -17.04
N SER A 601 5.37 -12.35 -16.03
CA SER A 601 6.06 -11.06 -16.19
C SER A 601 7.28 -10.93 -15.28
N ASN A 602 8.35 -10.35 -15.85
CA ASN A 602 9.50 -9.85 -15.11
C ASN A 602 9.43 -8.32 -14.89
N ASP A 603 8.42 -7.66 -15.46
CA ASP A 603 8.18 -6.23 -15.36
C ASP A 603 7.48 -5.90 -14.02
N GLY A 604 8.17 -5.17 -13.16
CA GLY A 604 7.66 -4.82 -11.84
C GLY A 604 6.43 -3.94 -11.87
N PHE A 605 6.29 -3.04 -12.85
CA PHE A 605 5.10 -2.18 -12.99
C PHE A 605 3.86 -3.01 -13.34
N LYS A 606 3.99 -3.97 -14.26
CA LYS A 606 2.89 -4.90 -14.59
C LYS A 606 2.50 -5.78 -13.41
N ILE A 607 3.50 -6.26 -12.65
CA ILE A 607 3.23 -7.07 -11.46
C ILE A 607 2.52 -6.26 -10.39
N ALA A 608 2.94 -5.00 -10.18
CA ALA A 608 2.29 -4.11 -9.25
C ALA A 608 0.84 -3.78 -9.66
N ASP A 609 0.59 -3.51 -10.95
CA ASP A 609 -0.77 -3.28 -11.46
C ASP A 609 -1.68 -4.51 -11.27
N GLU A 610 -1.16 -5.73 -11.52
CA GLU A 610 -1.93 -6.96 -11.34
C GLU A 610 -2.13 -7.32 -9.86
N ASP A 611 -1.12 -7.12 -8.99
CA ASP A 611 -1.27 -7.30 -7.53
C ASP A 611 -2.37 -6.40 -6.99
N LEU A 612 -2.37 -5.18 -7.48
CA LEU A 612 -3.35 -4.16 -7.22
C LEU A 612 -4.77 -4.61 -7.57
N ARG A 613 -4.96 -5.14 -8.78
CA ARG A 613 -6.26 -5.64 -9.27
C ARG A 613 -6.78 -6.84 -8.47
N LEU A 614 -5.88 -7.69 -7.95
CA LEU A 614 -6.27 -8.95 -7.30
C LEU A 614 -6.55 -8.83 -5.81
N ARG A 615 -5.86 -7.91 -5.11
CA ARG A 615 -6.01 -7.74 -3.66
C ARG A 615 -7.28 -6.99 -3.29
N GLY A 616 -7.72 -6.08 -4.16
CA GLY A 616 -8.70 -5.10 -3.74
C GLY A 616 -8.09 -4.11 -2.72
N PRO A 617 -8.90 -3.16 -2.23
CA PRO A 617 -8.40 -1.98 -1.50
C PRO A 617 -7.84 -2.22 -0.10
N GLY A 618 -8.14 -3.36 0.53
CA GLY A 618 -7.87 -3.56 1.96
C GLY A 618 -6.46 -4.02 2.33
N ASP A 619 -5.73 -4.67 1.42
CA ASP A 619 -4.54 -5.45 1.77
C ASP A 619 -3.20 -4.89 1.25
N PHE A 620 -3.21 -3.81 0.45
CA PHE A 620 -1.97 -3.27 -0.12
C PHE A 620 -1.10 -2.56 0.93
N PHE A 621 -1.74 -1.97 1.92
CA PHE A 621 -1.09 -1.32 3.05
C PHE A 621 -1.01 -2.29 4.24
N GLY A 622 -0.46 -3.48 4.03
CA GLY A 622 -0.25 -4.48 5.09
C GLY A 622 0.35 -3.84 6.33
N VAL A 623 -0.41 -3.88 7.44
CA VAL A 623 -0.21 -3.20 8.72
C VAL A 623 -0.41 -1.68 8.60
N ARG A 624 -1.49 -1.17 9.20
CA ARG A 624 -1.77 0.25 9.44
C ARG A 624 -0.52 0.98 9.94
N GLN A 625 0.29 1.47 9.02
CA GLN A 625 1.25 2.52 9.33
C GLN A 625 0.46 3.83 9.33
N SER A 626 0.46 4.51 10.45
CA SER A 626 -0.11 5.83 10.65
C SER A 626 0.36 6.78 9.54
N GLY A 627 -0.52 7.10 8.61
CA GLY A 627 -0.24 7.98 7.46
C GLY A 627 -1.00 7.66 6.17
N ASP A 628 -1.84 6.62 6.15
CA ASP A 628 -2.58 6.24 4.96
C ASP A 628 -3.70 7.24 4.65
N PHE A 629 -3.81 7.63 3.38
CA PHE A 629 -4.93 8.39 2.86
C PHE A 629 -6.21 7.57 2.98
N ASP A 630 -6.98 7.82 4.03
CA ASP A 630 -8.26 7.19 4.28
C ASP A 630 -9.33 7.99 3.53
N PHE A 631 -9.56 7.63 2.26
CA PHE A 631 -10.70 8.11 1.51
C PHE A 631 -11.97 7.49 2.11
N GLY A 632 -13.01 8.29 2.28
CA GLY A 632 -14.25 7.83 2.88
C GLY A 632 -15.04 6.85 2.01
N ILE A 633 -15.00 7.04 0.68
CA ILE A 633 -15.72 6.25 -0.33
C ILE A 633 -14.81 5.80 -1.47
N ALA A 634 -13.92 6.69 -1.90
CA ALA A 634 -13.08 6.45 -3.06
C ALA A 634 -12.07 5.34 -2.76
N ASP A 635 -11.92 4.45 -3.72
CA ASP A 635 -10.94 3.40 -3.70
C ASP A 635 -10.00 3.57 -4.89
N VAL A 636 -8.73 3.81 -4.62
CA VAL A 636 -7.72 4.10 -5.65
C VAL A 636 -7.64 3.01 -6.72
N PHE A 637 -8.07 1.82 -6.40
CA PHE A 637 -7.88 0.61 -7.19
C PHE A 637 -9.13 0.27 -8.00
N THR A 638 -10.27 0.20 -7.34
CA THR A 638 -11.54 -0.07 -8.03
C THR A 638 -11.99 1.14 -8.83
N ASP A 639 -11.61 2.35 -8.40
CA ASP A 639 -12.01 3.62 -9.04
C ASP A 639 -10.87 4.26 -9.86
N ALA A 640 -9.89 3.49 -10.35
CA ALA A 640 -8.73 4.01 -11.10
C ALA A 640 -9.11 4.87 -12.31
N LYS A 641 -10.22 4.56 -13.00
CA LYS A 641 -10.77 5.39 -14.08
C LYS A 641 -11.25 6.73 -13.54
N THR A 642 -12.03 6.73 -12.48
CA THR A 642 -12.57 7.93 -11.82
C THR A 642 -11.44 8.83 -11.29
N LEU A 643 -10.39 8.22 -10.73
CA LEU A 643 -9.19 8.93 -10.29
C LEU A 643 -8.49 9.66 -11.44
N LYS A 644 -8.33 9.00 -12.59
CA LYS A 644 -7.75 9.62 -13.78
C LYS A 644 -8.62 10.78 -14.26
N GLU A 645 -9.91 10.58 -14.35
CA GLU A 645 -10.88 11.61 -14.76
C GLU A 645 -10.85 12.84 -13.82
N ALA A 646 -10.81 12.62 -12.51
CA ALA A 646 -10.69 13.66 -11.51
C ALA A 646 -9.34 14.41 -11.58
N SER A 647 -8.23 13.67 -11.79
CA SER A 647 -6.91 14.27 -11.96
C SER A 647 -6.82 15.13 -13.22
N ASP A 648 -7.37 14.64 -14.34
CA ASP A 648 -7.38 15.40 -15.60
C ASP A 648 -8.24 16.66 -15.44
N ALA A 649 -9.41 16.58 -14.78
CA ALA A 649 -10.26 17.72 -14.49
C ALA A 649 -9.57 18.76 -13.60
N ALA A 650 -8.86 18.34 -12.57
CA ALA A 650 -8.12 19.23 -11.67
C ALA A 650 -6.98 19.97 -12.40
N LYS A 651 -6.21 19.27 -13.23
CA LYS A 651 -5.14 19.85 -14.04
C LYS A 651 -5.70 20.86 -15.06
N ASP A 652 -6.78 20.51 -15.77
CA ASP A 652 -7.43 21.39 -16.73
C ASP A 652 -8.00 22.66 -16.05
N MET A 653 -8.49 22.53 -14.83
CA MET A 653 -8.99 23.65 -14.04
C MET A 653 -7.86 24.59 -13.62
N LEU A 654 -6.79 24.06 -13.03
CA LEU A 654 -5.65 24.87 -12.57
C LEU A 654 -4.89 25.54 -13.73
N LYS A 655 -4.90 24.96 -14.94
CA LYS A 655 -4.39 25.64 -16.15
C LYS A 655 -5.18 26.91 -16.50
N LYS A 656 -6.49 26.91 -16.25
CA LYS A 656 -7.39 28.04 -16.56
C LYS A 656 -7.49 29.05 -15.43
N ASP A 657 -7.43 28.58 -14.20
CA ASP A 657 -7.55 29.36 -12.97
C ASP A 657 -6.60 28.84 -11.89
N PRO A 658 -5.29 29.17 -11.98
CA PRO A 658 -4.24 28.63 -11.10
C PRO A 658 -4.46 28.89 -9.61
N GLU A 659 -5.17 29.95 -9.25
CA GLU A 659 -5.41 30.34 -7.87
C GLU A 659 -6.87 30.16 -7.42
N LEU A 660 -7.72 29.56 -8.28
CA LEU A 660 -9.15 29.37 -8.05
C LEU A 660 -9.83 30.69 -7.65
N LYS A 661 -9.54 31.78 -8.39
CA LYS A 661 -10.05 33.13 -8.12
C LYS A 661 -11.30 33.49 -8.92
N LEU A 662 -11.64 32.74 -9.96
CA LEU A 662 -12.87 32.98 -10.73
C LEU A 662 -14.07 32.83 -9.80
N GLU A 663 -15.08 33.68 -10.01
CA GLU A 663 -16.30 33.79 -9.18
C GLU A 663 -16.96 32.41 -8.94
N ASN A 664 -17.02 31.58 -9.97
CA ASN A 664 -17.58 30.22 -9.91
C ASN A 664 -16.69 29.22 -9.13
N ASN A 665 -15.43 29.54 -8.85
CA ASN A 665 -14.46 28.63 -8.18
C ASN A 665 -14.18 29.04 -6.74
N VAL A 666 -14.69 30.16 -6.24
CA VAL A 666 -14.42 30.69 -4.91
C VAL A 666 -14.83 29.70 -3.81
N TYR A 667 -16.00 29.07 -3.96
CA TYR A 667 -16.46 28.08 -2.99
C TYR A 667 -15.66 26.78 -3.06
N LEU A 668 -15.28 26.33 -4.25
CA LEU A 668 -14.35 25.23 -4.44
C LEU A 668 -12.99 25.50 -3.76
N LYS A 669 -12.47 26.73 -3.87
CA LYS A 669 -11.23 27.13 -3.19
C LYS A 669 -11.33 26.95 -1.68
N GLN A 670 -12.45 27.32 -1.07
CA GLN A 670 -12.68 27.10 0.36
C GLN A 670 -12.68 25.61 0.70
N LYS A 671 -13.35 24.78 -0.11
CA LYS A 671 -13.35 23.32 0.08
C LYS A 671 -11.98 22.69 -0.07
N VAL A 672 -11.20 23.12 -1.04
CA VAL A 672 -9.81 22.68 -1.20
C VAL A 672 -8.96 23.04 0.03
N ALA A 673 -9.11 24.25 0.56
CA ALA A 673 -8.41 24.69 1.76
C ALA A 673 -8.81 23.86 3.01
N GLU A 674 -10.13 23.64 3.22
CA GLU A 674 -10.63 22.78 4.30
C GLU A 674 -10.09 21.34 4.17
N TYR A 675 -10.10 20.80 2.95
CA TYR A 675 -9.57 19.47 2.66
C TYR A 675 -8.08 19.39 2.93
N THR A 676 -7.31 20.41 2.50
CA THR A 676 -5.85 20.49 2.73
C THR A 676 -5.52 20.48 4.22
N ILE A 677 -6.23 21.25 5.04
CA ILE A 677 -6.04 21.27 6.50
C ILE A 677 -6.31 19.88 7.10
N LYS A 678 -7.44 19.27 6.76
CA LYS A 678 -7.78 17.91 7.23
C LYS A 678 -6.75 16.85 6.81
N CYS A 679 -6.23 16.96 5.58
CA CYS A 679 -5.18 16.06 5.09
C CYS A 679 -3.85 16.31 5.78
N LEU A 680 -3.44 17.55 5.98
CA LEU A 680 -2.20 17.90 6.68
C LEU A 680 -2.21 17.41 8.14
N GLU A 681 -3.34 17.51 8.83
CA GLU A 681 -3.52 16.98 10.18
C GLU A 681 -3.42 15.45 10.24
N LYS A 682 -3.93 14.75 9.22
CA LYS A 682 -3.87 13.27 9.14
C LYS A 682 -2.52 12.75 8.68
N ILE A 683 -1.83 13.47 7.81
CA ILE A 683 -0.57 13.00 7.18
C ILE A 683 0.65 13.39 8.02
N ASN A 684 0.50 14.26 9.05
CA ASN A 684 1.63 14.86 9.77
C ASN A 684 2.70 15.43 8.80
N LEU A 685 2.23 16.12 7.76
CA LEU A 685 3.08 16.83 6.81
C LEU A 685 3.64 18.11 7.42
#